data_630dcb11a9c0378be41e7ac9ef99f5ba
#
_entry.id   630dcb11a9c0378be41e7ac9ef99f5ba
#
_cell.length_a   1.000
_cell.length_b   1.000
_cell.length_c   1.000
_cell.angle_alpha   90.00
_cell.angle_beta   90.00
_cell.angle_gamma   90.00
#
_symmetry.space_group_name_H-M   'P 1'
#
loop_
_entity.id
_entity.type
_entity.pdbx_description
1 polymer ?
#
loop_
_entity_poly.entity_id
_entity_poly.type
_entity_poly.pdbx_seq_one_letter_code
_entity_poly.pdbx_strand_id
1 'polypeptide(L)'
;MKWFQRFYLDKEKDMIVDLYREEGRGTMHFVLSTPNHGTGNLIRNLAALCDLPLSEGKNGLLVIRGTVPSYIDGYNRLIYVFRLGDTKVANIYPDGRVETKAHIPAISKTLMSQTKDYRLDEKRTIVKTYIRSENKFRTDLHTHMNANLHPDILIALGICHQIRYPLYYIKKLGLRCSKEQKEKLAARRAVSEEKYRDCGLTGKYLDRRIDDNTFLNFADLILNDPEDAAYNIPRIRSSLSILKDGQAVFTNLEKVYLYRYVFCKGQEAEDRIALESEKISGIPDADICAAVRQILKDRENSAYAENTLFQDKLLWIARSYAKQGVCYAEISDTTLVKKEGAPAMLAQVHAVMPAVTKETGVLLRFLAAIRRIPLTIVKDQVETGDYFRENLQTLREIIADPYVAGSDIIGEELNDIRDIAPVLHELVKIAQADPGFVIRIHAGENDGLQDNIANSLRCVKEALAPGQKMPHVRIGHGLYTPDLRRTKGKALISALKESGAVLEFQITSNVRLNNLSSMKRHPLRQYLALGIGCVQGTDGGALYGSDSIDEQLSLEKMLELSDEEMHMMRACEDRVLHRSLKAFEAKCEAYKQSAAPKEKRDTEETELSLIGKRSLRATEALEEQIREMPSDKIPVVIVGGSFSHDSHKVRMTEENKKRIDDILANEDPEKTFFVIGHSLRGYEQYLVKENRGRFEIFAMVPSMITEPEYRKLRGAKVGIRVSIEPVPMGTYKSFAYEIFKRRPSRLIAFDGNIAGANMIQEAKNSKYPCVIHVNSRCKALKVKADSLEGYVKLF
;
A
#
# COMPACT_ATOMS: atom_id res chain seq x y z
N MET A 1 -6.62 -38.91 -33.07
CA MET A 1 -7.20 -38.26 -31.87
C MET A 1 -8.67 -37.96 -32.14
N LYS A 2 -9.53 -38.42 -31.28
CA LYS A 2 -10.99 -38.21 -31.36
C LYS A 2 -11.37 -37.18 -30.29
N TRP A 3 -12.22 -36.20 -30.66
CA TRP A 3 -12.80 -35.27 -29.72
C TRP A 3 -13.56 -36.01 -28.62
N PHE A 4 -13.36 -35.56 -27.33
CA PHE A 4 -13.93 -36.27 -26.20
C PHE A 4 -14.95 -35.39 -25.45
N GLN A 5 -14.55 -34.18 -25.03
CA GLN A 5 -15.38 -33.31 -24.20
C GLN A 5 -14.90 -31.86 -24.30
N ARG A 6 -15.82 -30.93 -24.02
CA ARG A 6 -15.53 -29.49 -23.86
C ARG A 6 -15.97 -29.02 -22.50
N PHE A 7 -15.16 -28.15 -21.88
CA PHE A 7 -15.59 -27.37 -20.70
C PHE A 7 -15.03 -25.96 -20.74
N TYR A 8 -15.61 -25.07 -19.93
CA TYR A 8 -15.18 -23.69 -19.83
C TYR A 8 -14.30 -23.52 -18.59
N LEU A 9 -13.12 -22.93 -18.76
CA LEU A 9 -12.30 -22.43 -17.67
C LEU A 9 -12.86 -21.13 -17.12
N ASP A 10 -13.31 -20.27 -18.01
CA ASP A 10 -13.97 -19.01 -17.69
C ASP A 10 -15.02 -18.72 -18.77
N LYS A 11 -16.29 -18.74 -18.38
CA LYS A 11 -17.41 -18.48 -19.30
C LYS A 11 -17.49 -17.02 -19.72
N GLU A 12 -17.12 -16.09 -18.84
CA GLU A 12 -17.19 -14.65 -19.13
C GLU A 12 -16.13 -14.22 -20.14
N LYS A 13 -15.00 -14.94 -20.17
CA LYS A 13 -13.88 -14.68 -21.08
C LYS A 13 -13.82 -15.66 -22.24
N ASP A 14 -14.83 -16.50 -22.40
CA ASP A 14 -14.88 -17.55 -23.44
C ASP A 14 -13.61 -18.43 -23.47
N MET A 15 -13.05 -18.72 -22.31
CA MET A 15 -11.89 -19.61 -22.21
C MET A 15 -12.36 -21.06 -22.25
N ILE A 16 -12.08 -21.72 -23.35
CA ILE A 16 -12.60 -23.06 -23.68
C ILE A 16 -11.47 -24.08 -23.66
N VAL A 17 -11.71 -25.23 -23.04
CA VAL A 17 -10.84 -26.40 -23.11
C VAL A 17 -11.56 -27.50 -23.90
N ASP A 18 -11.00 -27.84 -25.04
CA ASP A 18 -11.37 -29.02 -25.80
C ASP A 18 -10.45 -30.19 -25.48
N LEU A 19 -11.03 -31.30 -25.11
CA LEU A 19 -10.32 -32.54 -24.79
C LEU A 19 -10.43 -33.55 -25.97
N TYR A 20 -9.30 -34.19 -26.23
CA TYR A 20 -9.16 -35.21 -27.29
C TYR A 20 -8.55 -36.48 -26.73
N ARG A 21 -9.09 -37.64 -27.08
CA ARG A 21 -8.58 -38.93 -26.66
C ARG A 21 -7.83 -39.60 -27.81
N GLU A 22 -6.68 -40.18 -27.51
CA GLU A 22 -5.91 -40.98 -28.44
C GLU A 22 -6.42 -42.43 -28.43
N GLU A 23 -6.88 -42.92 -29.57
CA GLU A 23 -7.36 -44.29 -29.68
C GLU A 23 -6.23 -45.28 -29.44
N GLY A 24 -6.46 -46.27 -28.59
CA GLY A 24 -5.50 -47.33 -28.29
C GLY A 24 -4.46 -47.03 -27.22
N ARG A 25 -4.24 -45.78 -26.83
CA ARG A 25 -3.19 -45.41 -25.82
C ARG A 25 -3.69 -44.84 -24.50
N GLY A 26 -4.99 -44.56 -24.42
CA GLY A 26 -5.56 -43.99 -23.19
C GLY A 26 -5.07 -42.59 -22.83
N THR A 27 -4.25 -41.95 -23.66
CA THR A 27 -3.72 -40.59 -23.46
C THR A 27 -4.79 -39.56 -23.80
N MET A 28 -4.94 -38.57 -22.98
CA MET A 28 -5.82 -37.43 -23.21
C MET A 28 -5.00 -36.18 -23.51
N HIS A 29 -5.43 -35.41 -24.51
CA HIS A 29 -4.83 -34.16 -24.92
C HIS A 29 -5.83 -33.03 -24.75
N PHE A 30 -5.37 -31.82 -24.53
CA PHE A 30 -6.22 -30.65 -24.48
C PHE A 30 -5.79 -29.57 -25.47
N VAL A 31 -6.75 -28.76 -25.88
CA VAL A 31 -6.55 -27.49 -26.58
C VAL A 31 -7.31 -26.42 -25.81
N LEU A 32 -6.59 -25.47 -25.24
CA LEU A 32 -7.18 -24.29 -24.59
C LEU A 32 -7.18 -23.14 -25.59
N SER A 33 -8.32 -22.56 -25.83
CA SER A 33 -8.54 -21.49 -26.79
C SER A 33 -9.55 -20.46 -26.28
N THR A 34 -9.53 -19.30 -26.90
CA THR A 34 -10.59 -18.29 -26.76
C THR A 34 -11.02 -17.88 -28.17
N PRO A 35 -12.32 -17.99 -28.52
CA PRO A 35 -12.80 -17.60 -29.84
C PRO A 35 -12.76 -16.10 -30.10
N ASN A 36 -12.58 -15.28 -29.07
CA ASN A 36 -12.55 -13.83 -29.17
C ASN A 36 -11.13 -13.32 -29.48
N HIS A 37 -10.94 -12.73 -30.65
CA HIS A 37 -9.65 -12.16 -31.08
C HIS A 37 -9.09 -11.10 -30.13
N GLY A 38 -9.93 -10.36 -29.39
CA GLY A 38 -9.51 -9.38 -28.39
C GLY A 38 -8.82 -9.99 -27.16
N THR A 39 -8.90 -11.29 -26.96
CA THR A 39 -8.33 -12.01 -25.80
C THR A 39 -7.00 -12.74 -26.12
N GLY A 40 -6.39 -12.49 -27.26
CA GLY A 40 -5.10 -13.09 -27.64
C GLY A 40 -3.99 -12.83 -26.61
N ASN A 41 -3.98 -11.66 -26.00
CA ASN A 41 -3.06 -11.35 -24.91
C ASN A 41 -3.34 -12.19 -23.65
N LEU A 42 -4.58 -12.53 -23.38
CA LEU A 42 -4.97 -13.39 -22.26
C LEU A 42 -4.35 -14.79 -22.39
N ILE A 43 -4.43 -15.38 -23.58
CA ILE A 43 -3.83 -16.70 -23.86
C ILE A 43 -2.30 -16.65 -23.80
N ARG A 44 -1.65 -15.60 -24.33
CA ARG A 44 -0.19 -15.41 -24.22
C ARG A 44 0.25 -15.32 -22.77
N ASN A 45 -0.43 -14.51 -22.00
CA ASN A 45 -0.10 -14.32 -20.58
C ASN A 45 -0.33 -15.60 -19.77
N LEU A 46 -1.39 -16.34 -20.06
CA LEU A 46 -1.67 -17.62 -19.42
C LEU A 46 -0.61 -18.67 -19.79
N ALA A 47 -0.22 -18.75 -21.07
CA ALA A 47 0.85 -19.63 -21.52
C ALA A 47 2.18 -19.33 -20.82
N ALA A 48 2.56 -18.05 -20.75
CA ALA A 48 3.77 -17.61 -20.06
C ALA A 48 3.75 -17.87 -18.54
N LEU A 49 2.58 -17.66 -17.89
CA LEU A 49 2.45 -17.88 -16.44
C LEU A 49 2.47 -19.37 -16.05
N CYS A 50 2.07 -20.25 -16.95
CA CYS A 50 1.96 -21.68 -16.69
C CYS A 50 3.07 -22.50 -17.36
N ASP A 51 4.01 -21.83 -18.02
CA ASP A 51 5.08 -22.47 -18.83
C ASP A 51 4.52 -23.49 -19.82
N LEU A 52 3.49 -23.08 -20.57
CA LEU A 52 2.80 -23.94 -21.53
C LEU A 52 3.12 -23.51 -22.96
N PRO A 53 3.30 -24.45 -23.89
CA PRO A 53 3.60 -24.13 -25.27
C PRO A 53 2.44 -23.41 -25.95
N LEU A 54 2.75 -22.26 -26.54
CA LEU A 54 1.83 -21.48 -27.35
C LEU A 54 1.96 -21.87 -28.82
N SER A 55 0.85 -22.05 -29.50
CA SER A 55 0.81 -22.35 -30.94
C SER A 55 -0.32 -21.61 -31.62
N GLU A 56 -0.22 -21.44 -32.94
CA GLU A 56 -1.35 -20.98 -33.74
C GLU A 56 -2.31 -22.14 -34.04
N GLY A 57 -3.58 -21.90 -33.81
CA GLY A 57 -4.66 -22.76 -34.17
C GLY A 57 -5.18 -22.44 -35.59
N LYS A 58 -6.23 -23.14 -36.02
CA LYS A 58 -6.94 -22.81 -37.22
C LYS A 58 -7.48 -21.38 -37.16
N ASN A 59 -7.36 -20.61 -38.23
CA ASN A 59 -7.78 -19.20 -38.33
C ASN A 59 -6.93 -18.20 -37.61
N GLY A 60 -5.62 -18.47 -37.32
CA GLY A 60 -4.70 -17.50 -36.67
C GLY A 60 -4.98 -17.26 -35.21
N LEU A 61 -5.85 -18.02 -34.57
CA LEU A 61 -6.09 -17.93 -33.13
C LEU A 61 -4.95 -18.57 -32.34
N LEU A 62 -4.52 -17.90 -31.28
CA LEU A 62 -3.54 -18.45 -30.35
C LEU A 62 -4.19 -19.53 -29.47
N VAL A 63 -3.54 -20.68 -29.35
CA VAL A 63 -3.99 -21.81 -28.54
C VAL A 63 -2.85 -22.38 -27.69
N ILE A 64 -3.21 -22.92 -26.53
CA ILE A 64 -2.31 -23.70 -25.68
C ILE A 64 -2.66 -25.18 -25.85
N ARG A 65 -1.66 -26.04 -26.08
CA ARG A 65 -1.86 -27.49 -26.24
C ARG A 65 -1.02 -28.25 -25.23
N GLY A 66 -1.53 -29.39 -24.80
CA GLY A 66 -0.79 -30.26 -23.89
C GLY A 66 -1.50 -31.61 -23.68
N THR A 67 -0.94 -32.37 -22.73
CA THR A 67 -1.47 -33.65 -22.30
C THR A 67 -2.12 -33.53 -20.93
N VAL A 68 -3.15 -34.37 -20.71
CA VAL A 68 -3.83 -34.49 -19.42
C VAL A 68 -3.43 -35.84 -18.80
N PRO A 69 -2.62 -35.85 -17.73
CA PRO A 69 -2.20 -37.09 -17.09
C PRO A 69 -3.37 -37.81 -16.41
N SER A 70 -3.32 -39.14 -16.42
CA SER A 70 -4.25 -39.99 -15.70
C SER A 70 -3.74 -40.40 -14.34
N TYR A 71 -4.64 -40.59 -13.39
CA TYR A 71 -4.38 -41.05 -12.04
C TYR A 71 -5.45 -42.06 -11.61
N ILE A 72 -5.10 -42.85 -10.59
CA ILE A 72 -6.09 -43.65 -9.85
C ILE A 72 -6.40 -42.85 -8.57
N ASP A 73 -7.66 -42.53 -8.34
CA ASP A 73 -8.08 -41.78 -7.14
C ASP A 73 -8.14 -42.69 -5.88
N GLY A 74 -8.41 -42.10 -4.73
CA GLY A 74 -8.53 -42.81 -3.46
C GLY A 74 -9.65 -43.85 -3.38
N TYR A 75 -10.53 -43.87 -4.40
CA TYR A 75 -11.62 -44.85 -4.55
C TYR A 75 -11.35 -45.88 -5.68
N ASN A 76 -10.10 -46.00 -6.10
CA ASN A 76 -9.64 -46.90 -7.16
C ASN A 76 -10.30 -46.66 -8.52
N ARG A 77 -10.64 -45.42 -8.84
CA ARG A 77 -11.21 -44.99 -10.11
C ARG A 77 -10.20 -44.28 -10.97
N LEU A 78 -10.18 -44.54 -12.27
CA LEU A 78 -9.38 -43.80 -13.22
C LEU A 78 -9.93 -42.38 -13.38
N ILE A 79 -9.12 -41.38 -13.21
CA ILE A 79 -9.41 -39.98 -13.46
C ILE A 79 -8.30 -39.34 -14.28
N TYR A 80 -8.65 -38.33 -15.08
CA TYR A 80 -7.67 -37.44 -15.72
C TYR A 80 -7.65 -36.14 -14.99
N VAL A 81 -6.45 -35.63 -14.69
CA VAL A 81 -6.29 -34.38 -13.92
C VAL A 81 -5.75 -33.30 -14.82
N PHE A 82 -6.64 -32.39 -15.21
CA PHE A 82 -6.25 -31.22 -15.97
C PHE A 82 -5.56 -30.20 -15.04
N ARG A 83 -4.38 -29.75 -15.48
CA ARG A 83 -3.59 -28.76 -14.75
C ARG A 83 -3.23 -27.58 -15.65
N LEU A 84 -3.07 -26.40 -15.01
CA LEU A 84 -2.43 -25.24 -15.60
C LEU A 84 -1.20 -24.91 -14.72
N GLY A 85 -0.02 -25.19 -15.24
CA GLY A 85 1.19 -25.24 -14.44
C GLY A 85 1.03 -26.25 -13.29
N ASP A 86 1.38 -25.88 -12.08
CA ASP A 86 1.26 -26.74 -10.89
C ASP A 86 -0.16 -26.82 -10.32
N THR A 87 -1.06 -26.00 -10.84
CA THR A 87 -2.43 -25.91 -10.30
C THR A 87 -3.35 -26.96 -10.93
N LYS A 88 -3.93 -27.80 -10.09
CA LYS A 88 -5.03 -28.69 -10.49
C LYS A 88 -6.30 -27.87 -10.73
N VAL A 89 -6.84 -27.96 -11.94
CA VAL A 89 -7.99 -27.17 -12.39
C VAL A 89 -9.26 -28.02 -12.44
N ALA A 90 -9.17 -29.23 -12.97
CA ALA A 90 -10.33 -30.10 -13.12
C ALA A 90 -9.98 -31.58 -12.98
N ASN A 91 -10.96 -32.35 -12.50
CA ASN A 91 -11.00 -33.80 -12.65
C ASN A 91 -11.89 -34.13 -13.83
N ILE A 92 -11.43 -35.00 -14.71
CA ILE A 92 -12.16 -35.48 -15.88
C ILE A 92 -12.31 -36.99 -15.71
N TYR A 93 -13.53 -37.46 -15.81
CA TYR A 93 -13.86 -38.88 -15.66
C TYR A 93 -14.02 -39.55 -17.04
N PRO A 94 -13.79 -40.85 -17.11
CA PRO A 94 -13.93 -41.61 -18.39
C PRO A 94 -15.34 -41.54 -19.01
N ASP A 95 -16.35 -41.25 -18.19
CA ASP A 95 -17.75 -41.05 -18.60
C ASP A 95 -18.04 -39.67 -19.22
N GLY A 96 -17.03 -38.77 -19.23
CA GLY A 96 -17.14 -37.40 -19.74
C GLY A 96 -17.54 -36.37 -18.71
N ARG A 97 -17.80 -36.77 -17.46
CA ARG A 97 -18.05 -35.81 -16.36
C ARG A 97 -16.80 -35.01 -16.08
N VAL A 98 -16.96 -33.70 -15.88
CA VAL A 98 -15.88 -32.75 -15.53
C VAL A 98 -16.23 -32.02 -14.23
N GLU A 99 -15.36 -32.12 -13.25
CA GLU A 99 -15.48 -31.40 -12.00
C GLU A 99 -14.38 -30.31 -11.95
N THR A 100 -14.75 -29.07 -12.18
CA THR A 100 -13.84 -27.92 -12.14
C THR A 100 -13.77 -27.30 -10.75
N LYS A 101 -12.60 -26.78 -10.38
CA LYS A 101 -12.49 -25.94 -9.19
C LYS A 101 -13.20 -24.60 -9.42
N ALA A 102 -13.84 -24.07 -8.38
CA ALA A 102 -14.51 -22.79 -8.42
C ALA A 102 -13.54 -21.62 -8.64
N HIS A 103 -12.32 -21.78 -8.17
CA HIS A 103 -11.25 -20.79 -8.27
C HIS A 103 -10.04 -21.36 -9.02
N ILE A 104 -9.60 -20.67 -10.07
CA ILE A 104 -8.47 -21.07 -10.90
C ILE A 104 -7.35 -20.01 -10.79
N PRO A 105 -6.30 -20.28 -10.02
CA PRO A 105 -5.24 -19.32 -9.76
C PRO A 105 -4.58 -18.72 -11.00
N ALA A 106 -4.40 -19.53 -12.05
CA ALA A 106 -3.80 -19.08 -13.30
C ALA A 106 -4.62 -17.98 -14.00
N ILE A 107 -5.96 -18.02 -13.90
CA ILE A 107 -6.84 -17.00 -14.47
C ILE A 107 -6.71 -15.70 -13.67
N SER A 108 -6.65 -15.76 -12.34
CA SER A 108 -6.44 -14.58 -11.50
C SER A 108 -5.10 -13.90 -11.80
N LYS A 109 -4.01 -14.68 -11.95
CA LYS A 109 -2.70 -14.17 -12.38
C LYS A 109 -2.75 -13.49 -13.75
N THR A 110 -3.52 -14.06 -14.67
CA THR A 110 -3.70 -13.49 -16.01
C THR A 110 -4.46 -12.16 -15.98
N LEU A 111 -5.47 -12.04 -15.11
CA LEU A 111 -6.15 -10.78 -14.86
C LEU A 111 -5.17 -9.70 -14.39
N MET A 112 -4.26 -10.05 -13.47
CA MET A 112 -3.25 -9.10 -12.99
C MET A 112 -2.24 -8.68 -14.04
N SER A 113 -1.89 -9.55 -14.99
CA SER A 113 -1.01 -9.13 -16.08
C SER A 113 -1.65 -8.06 -16.97
N GLN A 114 -2.98 -7.99 -17.03
CA GLN A 114 -3.70 -6.91 -17.70
C GLN A 114 -3.65 -5.60 -16.91
N THR A 115 -3.51 -5.64 -15.59
CA THR A 115 -3.37 -4.43 -14.76
C THR A 115 -1.96 -3.84 -14.79
N LYS A 116 -0.96 -4.56 -15.30
CA LYS A 116 0.36 -3.96 -15.57
C LYS A 116 0.27 -2.78 -16.54
N ASP A 117 -0.73 -2.75 -17.41
CA ASP A 117 -0.97 -1.63 -18.32
C ASP A 117 -1.37 -0.34 -17.57
N TYR A 118 -1.82 -0.47 -16.32
CA TYR A 118 -2.12 0.65 -15.42
C TYR A 118 -0.96 1.01 -14.50
N ARG A 119 0.10 0.19 -14.47
CA ARG A 119 1.29 0.50 -13.70
C ARG A 119 1.99 1.69 -14.34
N LEU A 120 2.02 2.78 -13.59
CA LEU A 120 2.63 4.00 -14.02
C LEU A 120 4.15 3.85 -13.89
N ASP A 121 4.85 3.78 -15.01
CA ASP A 121 6.29 3.92 -15.06
C ASP A 121 6.66 5.25 -14.36
N GLU A 122 7.69 5.26 -13.52
CA GLU A 122 8.18 6.48 -12.87
C GLU A 122 8.50 7.60 -13.89
N LYS A 123 8.86 7.23 -15.12
CA LYS A 123 9.08 8.14 -16.24
C LYS A 123 7.77 8.75 -16.79
N ARG A 124 6.62 8.21 -16.47
CA ARG A 124 5.29 8.72 -16.87
C ARG A 124 4.62 9.49 -15.73
N THR A 125 5.34 10.43 -15.12
CA THR A 125 4.81 11.31 -14.05
C THR A 125 3.52 12.02 -14.43
N ILE A 126 3.27 12.23 -15.72
CA ILE A 126 2.03 12.85 -16.23
C ILE A 126 0.81 12.01 -15.85
N VAL A 127 0.87 10.68 -15.89
CA VAL A 127 -0.30 9.82 -15.63
C VAL A 127 -0.62 9.74 -14.13
N LYS A 128 0.39 9.81 -13.26
CA LYS A 128 0.18 9.89 -11.80
C LYS A 128 -0.59 11.14 -11.38
N THR A 129 -0.53 12.21 -12.16
CA THR A 129 -1.31 13.44 -11.92
C THR A 129 -2.76 13.35 -12.37
N TYR A 130 -3.14 12.31 -13.13
CA TYR A 130 -4.53 12.08 -13.55
C TYR A 130 -5.37 11.28 -12.56
N ILE A 131 -4.77 10.72 -11.51
CA ILE A 131 -5.56 10.28 -10.36
C ILE A 131 -6.19 11.53 -9.79
N ARG A 132 -7.51 11.52 -9.69
CA ARG A 132 -8.24 12.66 -9.14
C ARG A 132 -7.75 12.91 -7.73
N SER A 133 -7.20 14.10 -7.51
CA SER A 133 -6.51 14.40 -6.27
C SER A 133 -7.43 14.40 -5.04
N GLU A 134 -8.72 14.72 -5.24
CA GLU A 134 -9.74 14.65 -4.20
C GLU A 134 -10.03 13.23 -3.70
N ASN A 135 -9.73 12.22 -4.51
CA ASN A 135 -9.92 10.81 -4.16
C ASN A 135 -8.62 10.08 -3.79
N LYS A 136 -7.49 10.78 -3.79
CA LYS A 136 -6.20 10.17 -3.52
C LYS A 136 -6.07 9.72 -2.06
N PHE A 137 -5.75 8.46 -1.86
CA PHE A 137 -5.51 7.91 -0.53
C PHE A 137 -4.16 8.37 0.02
N ARG A 138 -4.11 8.56 1.34
CA ARG A 138 -2.95 9.09 2.07
C ARG A 138 -2.41 8.12 3.10
N THR A 139 -3.04 6.97 3.23
CA THR A 139 -2.65 5.98 4.21
C THR A 139 -2.41 4.64 3.55
N ASP A 140 -1.58 3.83 4.19
CA ASP A 140 -1.54 2.40 3.99
C ASP A 140 -1.85 1.73 5.33
N LEU A 141 -3.10 1.36 5.51
CA LEU A 141 -3.59 0.82 6.78
C LEU A 141 -3.47 -0.70 6.87
N HIS A 142 -3.11 -1.37 5.77
CA HIS A 142 -2.93 -2.81 5.72
C HIS A 142 -1.69 -3.17 4.92
N THR A 143 -0.59 -3.34 5.62
CA THR A 143 0.66 -3.76 5.02
C THR A 143 1.53 -4.54 6.01
N HIS A 144 2.51 -5.29 5.48
CA HIS A 144 3.41 -6.13 6.26
C HIS A 144 4.87 -5.70 6.07
N MET A 145 5.66 -5.67 7.15
CA MET A 145 7.07 -5.26 7.14
C MET A 145 7.91 -6.00 6.09
N ASN A 146 7.53 -7.22 5.75
CA ASN A 146 8.29 -8.07 4.86
C ASN A 146 7.90 -7.92 3.37
N ALA A 147 7.18 -6.85 3.01
CA ALA A 147 6.61 -6.73 1.68
C ALA A 147 6.57 -5.29 1.12
N ASN A 148 7.21 -4.32 1.79
CA ASN A 148 7.03 -2.89 1.50
C ASN A 148 8.13 -2.30 0.62
N LEU A 149 9.30 -2.94 0.51
CA LEU A 149 10.43 -2.42 -0.25
C LEU A 149 10.55 -3.10 -1.61
N HIS A 150 10.72 -2.28 -2.64
CA HIS A 150 11.00 -2.76 -3.99
C HIS A 150 12.26 -3.64 -4.01
N PRO A 151 12.32 -4.72 -4.80
CA PRO A 151 13.50 -5.59 -4.89
C PRO A 151 14.81 -4.86 -5.10
N ASP A 152 14.86 -3.80 -5.89
CA ASP A 152 16.08 -3.05 -6.15
C ASP A 152 16.62 -2.34 -4.91
N ILE A 153 15.73 -1.82 -4.08
CA ILE A 153 16.11 -1.24 -2.78
C ILE A 153 16.62 -2.31 -1.82
N LEU A 154 15.99 -3.49 -1.80
CA LEU A 154 16.48 -4.61 -0.99
C LEU A 154 17.88 -5.07 -1.43
N ILE A 155 18.13 -5.13 -2.74
CA ILE A 155 19.45 -5.46 -3.30
C ILE A 155 20.47 -4.40 -2.86
N ALA A 156 20.13 -3.11 -2.99
CA ALA A 156 21.01 -2.02 -2.57
C ALA A 156 21.32 -2.05 -1.07
N LEU A 157 20.30 -2.27 -0.22
CA LEU A 157 20.47 -2.45 1.21
C LEU A 157 21.34 -3.67 1.52
N GLY A 158 21.11 -4.79 0.82
CA GLY A 158 21.90 -6.01 0.96
C GLY A 158 23.38 -5.78 0.64
N ILE A 159 23.69 -4.98 -0.38
CA ILE A 159 25.07 -4.58 -0.72
C ILE A 159 25.64 -3.70 0.39
N CYS A 160 24.93 -2.62 0.79
CA CYS A 160 25.47 -1.66 1.76
C CYS A 160 25.67 -2.26 3.16
N HIS A 161 24.76 -3.11 3.60
CA HIS A 161 24.86 -3.83 4.87
C HIS A 161 25.61 -5.17 4.77
N GLN A 162 25.99 -5.58 3.56
CA GLN A 162 26.79 -6.76 3.32
C GLN A 162 26.17 -8.00 3.96
N ILE A 163 24.91 -8.29 3.63
CA ILE A 163 24.17 -9.39 4.23
C ILE A 163 24.73 -10.76 3.81
N ARG A 164 24.52 -11.77 4.66
CA ARG A 164 24.80 -13.17 4.34
C ARG A 164 23.81 -13.70 3.31
N TYR A 165 24.29 -14.13 2.14
CA TYR A 165 23.44 -14.68 1.08
C TYR A 165 23.63 -16.20 0.98
N PRO A 166 22.57 -17.02 1.22
CA PRO A 166 22.69 -18.47 1.34
C PRO A 166 23.07 -19.19 0.04
N LEU A 167 23.93 -20.19 0.14
CA LEU A 167 24.32 -21.07 -0.97
C LEU A 167 23.10 -21.75 -1.62
N TYR A 168 22.07 -22.08 -0.84
CA TYR A 168 20.83 -22.64 -1.37
C TYR A 168 20.25 -21.77 -2.50
N TYR A 169 20.19 -20.45 -2.31
CA TYR A 169 19.65 -19.53 -3.33
C TYR A 169 20.63 -19.30 -4.47
N ILE A 170 21.94 -19.31 -4.21
CA ILE A 170 22.96 -19.25 -5.26
C ILE A 170 22.78 -20.43 -6.23
N LYS A 171 22.66 -21.65 -5.70
CA LYS A 171 22.44 -22.87 -6.50
C LYS A 171 21.09 -22.84 -7.22
N LYS A 172 20.01 -22.51 -6.51
CA LYS A 172 18.66 -22.57 -7.05
C LYS A 172 18.40 -21.54 -8.16
N LEU A 173 19.01 -20.36 -8.06
CA LEU A 173 18.95 -19.32 -9.10
C LEU A 173 20.01 -19.51 -10.19
N GLY A 174 20.93 -20.44 -10.04
CA GLY A 174 22.05 -20.62 -10.96
C GLY A 174 22.93 -19.38 -11.05
N LEU A 175 23.19 -18.71 -9.93
CA LEU A 175 23.99 -17.49 -9.89
C LEU A 175 25.45 -17.79 -10.26
N ARG A 176 26.06 -16.85 -10.96
CA ARG A 176 27.48 -16.91 -11.29
C ARG A 176 28.31 -16.51 -10.09
N CYS A 177 29.39 -17.22 -9.87
CA CYS A 177 30.36 -16.96 -8.84
C CYS A 177 31.79 -17.16 -9.40
N SER A 178 32.70 -16.31 -9.00
CA SER A 178 34.13 -16.47 -9.32
C SER A 178 34.72 -17.77 -8.73
N LYS A 179 35.92 -18.13 -9.16
CA LYS A 179 36.63 -19.29 -8.62
C LYS A 179 36.86 -19.14 -7.12
N GLU A 180 37.28 -17.96 -6.69
CA GLU A 180 37.53 -17.65 -5.28
C GLU A 180 36.26 -17.74 -4.43
N GLN A 181 35.16 -17.23 -4.92
CA GLN A 181 33.88 -17.33 -4.23
C GLN A 181 33.40 -18.77 -4.08
N LYS A 182 33.61 -19.59 -5.10
CA LYS A 182 33.30 -21.04 -5.03
C LYS A 182 34.17 -21.76 -4.01
N GLU A 183 35.44 -21.43 -3.91
CA GLU A 183 36.38 -22.00 -2.91
C GLU A 183 35.96 -21.58 -1.48
N LYS A 184 35.63 -20.29 -1.28
CA LYS A 184 35.06 -19.80 0.00
C LYS A 184 33.77 -20.56 0.39
N LEU A 185 32.86 -20.75 -0.56
CA LEU A 185 31.59 -21.48 -0.32
C LEU A 185 31.85 -22.96 0.01
N ALA A 186 32.77 -23.61 -0.67
CA ALA A 186 33.13 -25.01 -0.39
C ALA A 186 33.71 -25.18 1.02
N ALA A 187 34.62 -24.30 1.43
CA ALA A 187 35.16 -24.30 2.78
C ALA A 187 34.13 -24.11 3.85
N ARG A 188 33.21 -23.11 3.67
CA ARG A 188 32.11 -22.83 4.60
C ARG A 188 31.08 -23.95 4.65
N ARG A 189 30.81 -24.60 3.50
CA ARG A 189 29.90 -25.73 3.43
C ARG A 189 30.42 -26.91 4.25
N ALA A 190 31.72 -27.21 4.20
CA ALA A 190 32.33 -28.26 5.01
C ALA A 190 32.14 -28.01 6.54
N VAL A 191 32.26 -26.73 6.98
CA VAL A 191 31.97 -26.36 8.39
C VAL A 191 30.51 -26.57 8.74
N SER A 192 29.60 -26.21 7.83
CA SER A 192 28.14 -26.40 8.03
C SER A 192 27.78 -27.90 8.05
N GLU A 193 28.40 -28.74 7.22
CA GLU A 193 28.22 -30.19 7.20
C GLU A 193 28.61 -30.84 8.53
N GLU A 194 29.75 -30.44 9.08
CA GLU A 194 30.18 -30.89 10.40
C GLU A 194 29.18 -30.50 11.49
N LYS A 195 28.74 -29.24 11.48
CA LYS A 195 27.79 -28.70 12.45
C LYS A 195 26.44 -29.42 12.45
N TYR A 196 25.94 -29.82 11.27
CA TYR A 196 24.64 -30.45 11.12
C TYR A 196 24.68 -31.96 10.93
N ARG A 197 25.83 -32.61 11.10
CA ARG A 197 26.02 -34.07 10.93
C ARG A 197 25.01 -34.89 11.72
N ASP A 198 24.73 -34.50 12.96
CA ASP A 198 23.91 -35.25 13.90
C ASP A 198 22.54 -34.57 14.17
N CYS A 199 22.04 -33.73 13.25
CA CYS A 199 20.80 -32.99 13.47
C CYS A 199 19.51 -33.80 13.22
N GLY A 200 19.63 -35.10 12.93
CA GLY A 200 18.48 -35.97 12.66
C GLY A 200 17.85 -35.82 11.27
N LEU A 201 18.35 -34.89 10.43
CA LEU A 201 17.91 -34.73 9.05
C LEU A 201 18.73 -35.63 8.12
N THR A 202 18.15 -36.07 7.02
CA THR A 202 18.81 -36.90 6.02
C THR A 202 18.46 -36.45 4.58
N GLY A 203 19.34 -36.83 3.62
CA GLY A 203 19.10 -36.57 2.20
C GLY A 203 18.89 -35.10 1.88
N LYS A 204 17.93 -34.80 0.99
CA LYS A 204 17.65 -33.44 0.52
C LYS A 204 17.33 -32.42 1.63
N TYR A 205 16.83 -32.87 2.77
CA TYR A 205 16.51 -31.97 3.90
C TYR A 205 17.78 -31.58 4.65
N LEU A 206 18.71 -32.50 4.82
CA LEU A 206 20.02 -32.19 5.38
C LEU A 206 20.81 -31.28 4.43
N ASP A 207 20.85 -31.60 3.12
CA ASP A 207 21.53 -30.77 2.12
C ASP A 207 20.98 -29.34 2.12
N ARG A 208 19.67 -29.19 2.18
CA ARG A 208 19.06 -27.88 2.29
C ARG A 208 19.45 -27.14 3.56
N ARG A 209 19.47 -27.82 4.70
CA ARG A 209 19.89 -27.22 5.97
C ARG A 209 21.32 -26.73 5.92
N ILE A 210 22.22 -27.51 5.34
CA ILE A 210 23.62 -27.14 5.14
C ILE A 210 23.74 -25.94 4.20
N ASP A 211 23.07 -25.97 3.06
CA ASP A 211 23.12 -24.91 2.06
C ASP A 211 22.45 -23.61 2.55
N ASP A 212 21.39 -23.68 3.34
CA ASP A 212 20.75 -22.50 3.97
C ASP A 212 21.66 -21.85 5.03
N ASN A 213 22.62 -22.59 5.59
CA ASN A 213 23.56 -22.11 6.59
C ASN A 213 24.99 -21.93 6.05
N THR A 214 25.16 -22.02 4.75
CA THR A 214 26.40 -21.69 4.03
C THR A 214 26.19 -20.38 3.29
N PHE A 215 27.03 -19.39 3.55
CA PHE A 215 26.76 -18.03 3.08
C PHE A 215 27.92 -17.45 2.26
N LEU A 216 27.60 -16.55 1.34
CA LEU A 216 28.53 -15.62 0.73
C LEU A 216 28.13 -14.18 1.15
N ASN A 217 29.11 -13.28 1.25
CA ASN A 217 28.84 -11.87 1.41
C ASN A 217 28.13 -11.35 0.15
N PHE A 218 26.94 -10.77 0.31
CA PHE A 218 26.13 -10.31 -0.81
C PHE A 218 26.79 -9.19 -1.62
N ALA A 219 27.53 -8.30 -0.95
CA ALA A 219 28.29 -7.28 -1.64
C ALA A 219 29.41 -7.87 -2.49
N ASP A 220 30.11 -8.90 -1.98
CA ASP A 220 31.13 -9.63 -2.75
C ASP A 220 30.49 -10.33 -3.98
N LEU A 221 29.32 -10.95 -3.81
CA LEU A 221 28.59 -11.60 -4.92
C LEU A 221 28.23 -10.63 -6.06
N ILE A 222 27.96 -9.37 -5.73
CA ILE A 222 27.49 -8.36 -6.72
C ILE A 222 28.62 -7.46 -7.23
N LEU A 223 29.58 -7.09 -6.38
CA LEU A 223 30.59 -6.08 -6.72
C LEU A 223 31.91 -6.69 -7.25
N ASN A 224 32.04 -8.02 -7.24
CA ASN A 224 33.26 -8.67 -7.65
C ASN A 224 33.51 -8.58 -9.17
N ASP A 225 32.47 -8.78 -9.96
CA ASP A 225 32.55 -8.78 -11.43
C ASP A 225 31.28 -8.20 -12.06
N PRO A 226 31.35 -7.14 -12.91
CA PRO A 226 30.21 -6.52 -13.55
C PRO A 226 29.40 -7.43 -14.49
N GLU A 227 30.03 -8.38 -15.18
CA GLU A 227 29.33 -9.29 -16.08
C GLU A 227 28.53 -10.33 -15.28
N ASP A 228 29.12 -10.84 -14.20
CA ASP A 228 28.42 -11.72 -13.27
C ASP A 228 27.27 -10.97 -12.58
N ALA A 229 27.47 -9.71 -12.21
CA ALA A 229 26.41 -8.86 -11.65
C ALA A 229 25.25 -8.66 -12.64
N ALA A 230 25.54 -8.38 -13.91
CA ALA A 230 24.53 -8.25 -14.95
C ALA A 230 23.70 -9.52 -15.16
N TYR A 231 24.31 -10.68 -14.94
CA TYR A 231 23.63 -11.97 -14.97
C TYR A 231 22.84 -12.25 -13.68
N ASN A 232 23.40 -11.93 -12.52
CA ASN A 232 22.85 -12.28 -11.19
C ASN A 232 21.68 -11.38 -10.78
N ILE A 233 21.77 -10.06 -10.96
CA ILE A 233 20.79 -9.08 -10.50
C ILE A 233 19.36 -9.37 -11.01
N PRO A 234 19.11 -9.59 -12.31
CA PRO A 234 17.77 -9.92 -12.78
C PRO A 234 17.16 -11.17 -12.15
N ARG A 235 18.01 -12.19 -11.87
CA ARG A 235 17.58 -13.44 -11.24
C ARG A 235 17.22 -13.24 -9.79
N ILE A 236 18.04 -12.50 -9.05
CA ILE A 236 17.76 -12.14 -7.65
C ILE A 236 16.48 -11.30 -7.59
N ARG A 237 16.37 -10.27 -8.43
CA ARG A 237 15.17 -9.41 -8.51
C ARG A 237 13.90 -10.23 -8.76
N SER A 238 13.91 -11.16 -9.71
CA SER A 238 12.76 -12.01 -10.03
C SER A 238 12.37 -12.96 -8.90
N SER A 239 13.35 -13.35 -8.07
CA SER A 239 13.11 -14.21 -6.90
C SER A 239 12.44 -13.49 -5.73
N LEU A 240 12.44 -12.16 -5.72
CA LEU A 240 11.86 -11.32 -4.66
C LEU A 240 10.44 -10.82 -4.96
N SER A 241 9.90 -11.07 -6.15
CA SER A 241 8.55 -10.68 -6.53
C SER A 241 7.68 -11.90 -6.80
N ILE A 242 6.43 -11.87 -6.37
CA ILE A 242 5.48 -12.98 -6.59
C ILE A 242 5.11 -13.13 -8.07
N LEU A 243 5.12 -12.03 -8.81
CA LEU A 243 4.95 -12.09 -10.26
C LEU A 243 6.18 -11.55 -10.96
N LYS A 244 6.86 -12.39 -11.73
CA LYS A 244 7.53 -11.96 -12.97
C LYS A 244 7.91 -13.08 -13.90
N ASP A 245 7.76 -12.75 -15.18
CA ASP A 245 8.48 -13.25 -16.33
C ASP A 245 8.67 -14.77 -16.38
N GLY A 246 7.55 -15.52 -16.24
CA GLY A 246 7.39 -16.87 -16.77
C GLY A 246 8.22 -17.99 -16.17
N GLN A 247 9.27 -17.72 -15.42
CA GLN A 247 10.09 -18.75 -14.78
C GLN A 247 9.91 -18.71 -13.27
N ALA A 248 8.91 -19.42 -12.78
CA ALA A 248 8.73 -19.63 -11.36
C ALA A 248 9.74 -20.68 -10.85
N VAL A 249 11.01 -20.28 -10.70
CA VAL A 249 12.02 -21.08 -10.02
C VAL A 249 11.65 -21.28 -8.55
N PHE A 250 10.86 -20.34 -8.00
CA PHE A 250 10.39 -20.36 -6.62
C PHE A 250 8.88 -20.39 -6.54
N THR A 251 8.37 -21.11 -5.54
CA THR A 251 6.99 -20.94 -5.08
C THR A 251 6.81 -19.54 -4.44
N ASN A 252 5.57 -19.08 -4.32
CA ASN A 252 5.30 -17.82 -3.63
C ASN A 252 5.82 -17.84 -2.18
N LEU A 253 5.68 -18.98 -1.50
CA LEU A 253 6.18 -19.16 -0.13
C LEU A 253 7.72 -18.99 -0.05
N GLU A 254 8.47 -19.56 -1.00
CA GLU A 254 9.91 -19.40 -1.04
C GLU A 254 10.33 -17.96 -1.32
N LYS A 255 9.60 -17.23 -2.17
CA LYS A 255 9.86 -15.81 -2.43
C LYS A 255 9.63 -14.96 -1.18
N VAL A 256 8.53 -15.19 -0.47
CA VAL A 256 8.24 -14.54 0.81
C VAL A 256 9.34 -14.88 1.84
N TYR A 257 9.81 -16.12 1.85
CA TYR A 257 10.89 -16.55 2.75
C TYR A 257 12.21 -15.83 2.46
N LEU A 258 12.63 -15.78 1.19
CA LEU A 258 13.85 -15.09 0.75
C LEU A 258 13.77 -13.58 1.09
N TYR A 259 12.65 -12.95 0.75
CA TYR A 259 12.39 -11.56 1.07
C TYR A 259 12.51 -11.29 2.57
N ARG A 260 11.86 -12.10 3.38
CA ARG A 260 11.76 -11.91 4.83
C ARG A 260 13.05 -12.22 5.55
N TYR A 261 13.62 -13.40 5.34
CA TYR A 261 14.69 -13.93 6.20
C TYR A 261 16.09 -13.59 5.68
N VAL A 262 16.25 -13.38 4.39
CA VAL A 262 17.54 -13.01 3.82
C VAL A 262 17.69 -11.50 3.72
N PHE A 263 16.70 -10.81 3.14
CA PHE A 263 16.81 -9.36 2.93
C PHE A 263 16.26 -8.51 4.07
N CYS A 264 15.11 -8.86 4.65
CA CYS A 264 14.53 -8.04 5.72
C CYS A 264 15.12 -8.28 7.10
N LYS A 265 15.48 -9.53 7.41
CA LYS A 265 16.09 -9.94 8.68
C LYS A 265 17.53 -10.46 8.48
N GLY A 266 18.16 -10.04 7.40
CA GLY A 266 19.50 -10.48 7.02
C GLY A 266 20.52 -10.21 8.13
N GLN A 267 21.41 -11.16 8.33
CA GLN A 267 22.58 -10.98 9.18
C GLN A 267 23.72 -10.45 8.34
N GLU A 268 24.53 -9.57 8.90
CA GLU A 268 25.74 -9.10 8.25
C GLU A 268 26.76 -10.22 8.09
N ALA A 269 27.50 -10.18 6.97
CA ALA A 269 28.61 -11.10 6.73
C ALA A 269 29.82 -10.73 7.59
N GLU A 270 30.57 -11.74 8.00
CA GLU A 270 31.80 -11.55 8.79
C GLU A 270 32.96 -11.02 7.96
N ASP A 271 33.03 -11.44 6.68
CA ASP A 271 34.05 -11.03 5.71
C ASP A 271 33.60 -9.76 4.96
N ARG A 272 33.57 -8.64 5.64
CA ARG A 272 33.21 -7.35 5.02
C ARG A 272 34.26 -6.91 4.01
N ILE A 273 33.80 -6.33 2.90
CA ILE A 273 34.64 -5.74 1.86
C ILE A 273 34.51 -4.22 1.83
N ALA A 274 35.50 -3.54 1.27
CA ALA A 274 35.42 -2.11 1.01
C ALA A 274 34.43 -1.81 -0.11
N LEU A 275 33.50 -0.88 0.12
CA LEU A 275 32.53 -0.41 -0.86
C LEU A 275 33.15 0.75 -1.68
N GLU A 276 34.07 0.41 -2.56
CA GLU A 276 34.81 1.35 -3.38
C GLU A 276 33.89 2.00 -4.44
N SER A 277 34.05 3.31 -4.63
CA SER A 277 33.22 4.09 -5.56
C SER A 277 33.29 3.56 -7.01
N GLU A 278 34.46 3.04 -7.42
CA GLU A 278 34.66 2.44 -8.73
C GLU A 278 33.83 1.16 -8.92
N LYS A 279 33.86 0.26 -7.94
CA LYS A 279 33.06 -0.98 -7.94
C LYS A 279 31.55 -0.69 -7.93
N ILE A 280 31.15 0.31 -7.15
CA ILE A 280 29.72 0.76 -7.11
C ILE A 280 29.31 1.31 -8.47
N SER A 281 30.18 2.09 -9.13
CA SER A 281 29.90 2.62 -10.45
C SER A 281 29.85 1.54 -11.53
N GLY A 282 30.46 0.37 -11.29
CA GLY A 282 30.41 -0.80 -12.14
C GLY A 282 29.13 -1.64 -12.01
N ILE A 283 28.21 -1.30 -11.08
CA ILE A 283 26.92 -1.99 -10.99
C ILE A 283 26.14 -1.76 -12.29
N PRO A 284 25.77 -2.81 -13.03
CA PRO A 284 25.18 -2.68 -14.36
C PRO A 284 23.72 -2.17 -14.36
N ASP A 285 23.12 -2.04 -13.20
CA ASP A 285 21.76 -1.55 -13.02
C ASP A 285 21.78 -0.14 -12.42
N ALA A 286 21.27 0.83 -13.16
CA ALA A 286 21.32 2.25 -12.79
C ALA A 286 20.51 2.57 -11.53
N ASP A 287 19.37 1.91 -11.32
CA ASP A 287 18.48 2.17 -10.18
C ASP A 287 19.09 1.61 -8.90
N ILE A 288 19.67 0.41 -8.95
CA ILE A 288 20.41 -0.17 -7.82
C ILE A 288 21.66 0.67 -7.52
N CYS A 289 22.41 1.06 -8.53
CA CYS A 289 23.59 1.92 -8.35
C CYS A 289 23.23 3.25 -7.68
N ALA A 290 22.15 3.90 -8.12
CA ALA A 290 21.65 5.14 -7.52
C ALA A 290 21.20 4.93 -6.06
N ALA A 291 20.51 3.82 -5.77
CA ALA A 291 20.10 3.49 -4.42
C ALA A 291 21.29 3.23 -3.49
N VAL A 292 22.31 2.49 -3.93
CA VAL A 292 23.55 2.26 -3.17
C VAL A 292 24.24 3.59 -2.85
N ARG A 293 24.41 4.45 -3.85
CA ARG A 293 25.01 5.79 -3.65
C ARG A 293 24.21 6.63 -2.65
N GLN A 294 22.88 6.59 -2.74
CA GLN A 294 22.03 7.33 -1.80
C GLN A 294 22.17 6.80 -0.38
N ILE A 295 22.20 5.48 -0.17
CA ILE A 295 22.39 4.87 1.16
C ILE A 295 23.76 5.29 1.74
N LEU A 296 24.81 5.27 0.93
CA LEU A 296 26.14 5.70 1.37
C LEU A 296 26.17 7.20 1.69
N LYS A 297 25.50 8.03 0.90
CA LYS A 297 25.36 9.46 1.15
C LYS A 297 24.55 9.73 2.44
N ASP A 298 23.56 8.93 2.74
CA ASP A 298 22.80 9.05 3.98
C ASP A 298 23.68 8.86 5.23
N ARG A 299 24.80 8.13 5.13
CA ARG A 299 25.81 7.99 6.21
C ARG A 299 26.54 9.29 6.55
N GLU A 300 26.52 10.28 5.67
CA GLU A 300 27.08 11.62 5.92
C GLU A 300 26.16 12.43 6.85
N ASN A 301 24.89 12.06 6.96
CA ASN A 301 23.96 12.67 7.90
C ASN A 301 24.07 11.98 9.26
N SER A 302 24.36 12.75 10.29
CA SER A 302 24.50 12.25 11.67
C SER A 302 23.26 11.50 12.18
N ALA A 303 22.07 11.79 11.64
CA ALA A 303 20.83 11.10 11.99
C ALA A 303 20.75 9.66 11.45
N TYR A 304 21.54 9.32 10.42
CA TYR A 304 21.50 8.03 9.73
C TYR A 304 22.87 7.35 9.66
N ALA A 305 23.92 7.96 10.16
CA ALA A 305 25.31 7.49 10.06
C ALA A 305 25.48 6.05 10.55
N GLU A 306 24.86 5.75 11.69
CA GLU A 306 24.95 4.45 12.37
C GLU A 306 23.68 3.58 12.16
N ASN A 307 22.89 3.86 11.15
CA ASN A 307 21.68 3.09 10.90
C ASN A 307 21.96 1.60 10.68
N THR A 308 21.22 0.78 11.40
CA THR A 308 21.11 -0.66 11.13
C THR A 308 20.36 -0.92 9.83
N LEU A 309 20.44 -2.15 9.34
CA LEU A 309 19.63 -2.58 8.18
C LEU A 309 18.14 -2.32 8.40
N PHE A 310 17.63 -2.53 9.61
CA PHE A 310 16.23 -2.28 9.93
C PHE A 310 15.88 -0.79 9.90
N GLN A 311 16.73 0.07 10.42
CA GLN A 311 16.52 1.53 10.42
C GLN A 311 16.56 2.11 9.00
N ASP A 312 17.47 1.65 8.17
CA ASP A 312 17.50 2.04 6.75
C ASP A 312 16.25 1.56 6.00
N LYS A 313 15.73 0.37 6.31
CA LYS A 313 14.46 -0.06 5.75
C LYS A 313 13.32 0.88 6.11
N LEU A 314 13.23 1.34 7.37
CA LEU A 314 12.22 2.30 7.77
C LEU A 314 12.34 3.62 7.00
N LEU A 315 13.54 4.13 6.83
CA LEU A 315 13.83 5.32 6.04
C LEU A 315 13.36 5.16 4.58
N TRP A 316 13.71 4.06 3.96
CA TRP A 316 13.35 3.81 2.55
C TRP A 316 11.86 3.50 2.35
N ILE A 317 11.20 2.84 3.31
CA ILE A 317 9.75 2.66 3.33
C ILE A 317 9.07 4.04 3.39
N ALA A 318 9.50 4.89 4.31
CA ALA A 318 8.92 6.22 4.46
C ALA A 318 9.14 7.11 3.23
N ARG A 319 10.35 7.07 2.64
CA ARG A 319 10.65 7.77 1.37
C ARG A 319 9.78 7.27 0.21
N SER A 320 9.55 5.95 0.13
CA SER A 320 8.68 5.36 -0.87
C SER A 320 7.23 5.83 -0.69
N TYR A 321 6.72 5.82 0.53
CA TYR A 321 5.39 6.31 0.84
C TYR A 321 5.24 7.82 0.56
N ALA A 322 6.23 8.63 0.92
CA ALA A 322 6.23 10.06 0.62
C ALA A 322 6.09 10.34 -0.89
N LYS A 323 6.80 9.58 -1.73
CA LYS A 323 6.69 9.67 -3.20
C LYS A 323 5.28 9.30 -3.70
N GLN A 324 4.58 8.40 -3.00
CA GLN A 324 3.22 7.99 -3.32
C GLN A 324 2.15 8.95 -2.75
N GLY A 325 2.54 9.89 -1.90
CA GLY A 325 1.64 10.79 -1.19
C GLY A 325 0.99 10.18 0.06
N VAL A 326 1.49 9.04 0.51
CA VAL A 326 1.09 8.42 1.78
C VAL A 326 1.81 9.12 2.92
N CYS A 327 1.08 9.58 3.94
CA CYS A 327 1.62 10.26 5.12
C CYS A 327 1.55 9.41 6.40
N TYR A 328 0.83 8.30 6.38
CA TYR A 328 0.63 7.42 7.52
C TYR A 328 0.53 5.97 7.09
N ALA A 329 1.24 5.07 7.76
CA ALA A 329 1.11 3.65 7.52
C ALA A 329 1.12 2.83 8.82
N GLU A 330 0.35 1.74 8.85
CA GLU A 330 0.34 0.76 9.92
C GLU A 330 0.86 -0.59 9.43
N ILE A 331 2.07 -0.90 9.86
CA ILE A 331 2.86 -2.04 9.37
C ILE A 331 2.80 -3.20 10.35
N SER A 332 2.35 -4.34 9.90
CA SER A 332 2.33 -5.58 10.67
C SER A 332 3.71 -6.21 10.79
N ASP A 333 4.17 -6.51 12.02
CA ASP A 333 5.43 -7.23 12.24
C ASP A 333 5.34 -8.25 13.38
N THR A 334 5.76 -9.49 13.10
CA THR A 334 5.82 -10.58 14.08
C THR A 334 6.95 -10.44 15.09
N THR A 335 7.87 -9.51 14.93
CA THR A 335 8.93 -9.24 15.91
C THR A 335 8.36 -8.65 17.19
N LEU A 336 7.28 -7.88 17.07
CA LEU A 336 6.62 -7.23 18.21
C LEU A 336 5.91 -8.19 19.18
N VAL A 337 5.77 -9.46 18.84
CA VAL A 337 5.24 -10.48 19.76
C VAL A 337 6.33 -11.40 20.31
N LYS A 338 7.60 -11.07 20.10
CA LYS A 338 8.75 -11.83 20.61
C LYS A 338 9.39 -11.08 21.77
N LYS A 339 9.53 -11.77 22.91
CA LYS A 339 10.00 -11.19 24.18
C LYS A 339 11.27 -10.34 24.03
N GLU A 340 12.29 -10.84 23.37
CA GLU A 340 13.55 -10.11 23.17
C GLU A 340 13.51 -9.20 21.92
N GLY A 341 12.75 -9.60 20.91
CA GLY A 341 12.67 -8.89 19.64
C GLY A 341 11.90 -7.57 19.69
N ALA A 342 10.83 -7.51 20.48
CA ALA A 342 9.96 -6.35 20.54
C ALA A 342 10.67 -5.11 21.14
N PRO A 343 11.33 -5.20 22.31
CA PRO A 343 12.08 -4.07 22.86
C PRO A 343 13.23 -3.62 21.95
N ALA A 344 13.96 -4.58 21.38
CA ALA A 344 15.07 -4.28 20.47
C ALA A 344 14.60 -3.58 19.18
N MET A 345 13.47 -3.99 18.63
CA MET A 345 12.87 -3.34 17.47
C MET A 345 12.40 -1.92 17.81
N LEU A 346 11.67 -1.73 18.92
CA LEU A 346 11.15 -0.43 19.33
C LEU A 346 12.28 0.57 19.66
N ALA A 347 13.36 0.12 20.28
CA ALA A 347 14.55 0.97 20.50
C ALA A 347 15.11 1.52 19.18
N GLN A 348 15.19 0.68 18.13
CA GLN A 348 15.64 1.12 16.81
C GLN A 348 14.64 2.07 16.14
N VAL A 349 13.34 1.85 16.32
CA VAL A 349 12.27 2.72 15.83
C VAL A 349 12.40 4.10 16.48
N HIS A 350 12.48 4.17 17.81
CA HIS A 350 12.64 5.43 18.54
C HIS A 350 13.90 6.21 18.14
N ALA A 351 14.99 5.50 17.84
CA ALA A 351 16.23 6.12 17.43
C ALA A 351 16.16 6.81 16.06
N VAL A 352 15.39 6.29 15.11
CA VAL A 352 15.43 6.78 13.71
C VAL A 352 14.15 7.52 13.29
N MET A 353 12.97 7.13 13.79
CA MET A 353 11.69 7.64 13.29
C MET A 353 11.51 9.16 13.45
N PRO A 354 12.01 9.83 14.50
CA PRO A 354 11.91 11.28 14.56
C PRO A 354 12.58 11.99 13.37
N ALA A 355 13.77 11.53 12.97
CA ALA A 355 14.47 12.07 11.81
C ALA A 355 13.76 11.70 10.50
N VAL A 356 13.33 10.44 10.36
CA VAL A 356 12.60 9.95 9.20
C VAL A 356 11.30 10.72 8.98
N THR A 357 10.50 10.89 10.04
CA THR A 357 9.24 11.64 9.94
C THR A 357 9.47 13.11 9.61
N LYS A 358 10.53 13.70 10.16
CA LYS A 358 10.93 15.08 9.85
C LYS A 358 11.30 15.25 8.37
N GLU A 359 12.05 14.29 7.81
CA GLU A 359 12.49 14.32 6.41
C GLU A 359 11.32 14.09 5.44
N THR A 360 10.52 13.05 5.70
CA THR A 360 9.56 12.52 4.73
C THR A 360 8.12 13.00 4.92
N GLY A 361 7.79 13.48 6.12
CA GLY A 361 6.41 13.76 6.53
C GLY A 361 5.57 12.48 6.77
N VAL A 362 6.19 11.30 6.77
CA VAL A 362 5.49 10.01 6.94
C VAL A 362 5.65 9.50 8.36
N LEU A 363 4.53 9.16 8.99
CA LEU A 363 4.51 8.46 10.27
C LEU A 363 4.24 6.97 10.04
N LEU A 364 5.19 6.13 10.47
CA LEU A 364 5.03 4.68 10.49
C LEU A 364 4.68 4.23 11.91
N ARG A 365 3.61 3.46 12.05
CA ARG A 365 3.25 2.75 13.28
C ARG A 365 3.14 1.27 13.01
N PHE A 366 3.12 0.47 14.06
CA PHE A 366 3.23 -0.97 13.93
C PHE A 366 2.07 -1.69 14.61
N LEU A 367 1.65 -2.81 13.99
CA LEU A 367 0.73 -3.77 14.57
C LEU A 367 1.50 -5.03 14.97
N ALA A 368 1.31 -5.48 16.21
CA ALA A 368 1.90 -6.71 16.71
C ALA A 368 1.22 -7.91 16.06
N ALA A 369 1.95 -8.58 15.15
CA ALA A 369 1.39 -9.64 14.33
C ALA A 369 1.45 -11.00 15.03
N ILE A 370 0.29 -11.56 15.33
CA ILE A 370 0.08 -12.89 15.91
C ILE A 370 -0.39 -13.84 14.80
N ARG A 371 0.33 -14.93 14.56
CA ARG A 371 -0.06 -15.90 13.55
C ARG A 371 -1.19 -16.80 14.04
N ARG A 372 -2.18 -17.05 13.18
CA ARG A 372 -3.26 -18.02 13.45
C ARG A 372 -2.72 -19.40 13.74
N ILE A 373 -1.71 -19.81 12.97
CA ILE A 373 -1.03 -21.09 13.09
C ILE A 373 0.47 -20.81 13.19
N PRO A 374 1.15 -21.33 14.23
CA PRO A 374 2.59 -21.21 14.33
C PRO A 374 3.29 -21.81 13.11
N LEU A 375 4.29 -21.12 12.56
CA LEU A 375 5.10 -21.67 11.46
C LEU A 375 6.11 -22.67 12.00
N THR A 376 5.77 -23.95 11.87
CA THR A 376 6.68 -25.08 12.24
C THR A 376 7.70 -25.41 11.16
N ILE A 377 7.48 -24.98 9.92
CA ILE A 377 8.24 -25.42 8.74
C ILE A 377 9.65 -24.81 8.69
N VAL A 378 9.89 -23.68 9.33
CA VAL A 378 11.11 -22.88 9.16
C VAL A 378 12.10 -23.06 10.29
N LYS A 379 11.68 -23.63 11.42
CA LYS A 379 12.51 -23.86 12.58
C LYS A 379 12.32 -25.29 13.06
N ASP A 380 13.40 -25.93 13.49
CA ASP A 380 13.40 -27.25 14.11
C ASP A 380 12.69 -27.27 15.50
N GLN A 381 12.09 -26.16 15.89
CA GLN A 381 11.34 -26.01 17.12
C GLN A 381 9.85 -25.94 16.78
N VAL A 382 9.12 -26.94 17.22
CA VAL A 382 7.68 -26.90 17.34
C VAL A 382 7.37 -25.77 18.32
N GLU A 383 6.73 -24.70 17.85
CA GLU A 383 6.20 -23.68 18.75
C GLU A 383 5.12 -24.37 19.59
N THR A 384 5.36 -24.49 20.90
CA THR A 384 4.54 -25.18 21.86
C THR A 384 3.24 -24.43 22.14
N GLY A 385 2.32 -25.01 22.93
CA GLY A 385 1.07 -24.38 23.36
C GLY A 385 1.22 -23.05 24.12
N ASP A 386 2.45 -22.66 24.46
CA ASP A 386 2.78 -21.40 25.10
C ASP A 386 2.90 -20.23 24.10
N TYR A 387 2.93 -20.51 22.78
CA TYR A 387 3.10 -19.49 21.73
C TYR A 387 2.17 -18.29 21.89
N PHE A 388 0.88 -18.51 21.99
CA PHE A 388 -0.09 -17.43 22.14
C PHE A 388 0.04 -16.68 23.47
N ARG A 389 0.31 -17.41 24.56
CA ARG A 389 0.52 -16.81 25.89
C ARG A 389 1.73 -15.89 25.90
N GLU A 390 2.86 -16.32 25.35
CA GLU A 390 4.08 -15.52 25.26
C GLU A 390 3.89 -14.30 24.37
N ASN A 391 3.23 -14.46 23.23
CA ASN A 391 2.94 -13.35 22.32
C ASN A 391 2.05 -12.29 22.99
N LEU A 392 1.00 -12.70 23.69
CA LEU A 392 0.08 -11.80 24.38
C LEU A 392 0.74 -11.13 25.59
N GLN A 393 1.62 -11.83 26.30
CA GLN A 393 2.38 -11.24 27.39
C GLN A 393 3.33 -10.14 26.86
N THR A 394 4.10 -10.42 25.81
CA THR A 394 4.98 -9.44 25.18
C THR A 394 4.19 -8.23 24.69
N LEU A 395 3.02 -8.46 24.07
CA LEU A 395 2.17 -7.36 23.61
C LEU A 395 1.73 -6.44 24.76
N ARG A 396 1.34 -7.00 25.93
CA ARG A 396 0.99 -6.19 27.10
C ARG A 396 2.14 -5.32 27.62
N GLU A 397 3.37 -5.80 27.49
CA GLU A 397 4.57 -5.05 27.92
C GLU A 397 4.86 -3.86 27.00
N ILE A 398 4.51 -3.94 25.72
CA ILE A 398 4.83 -2.90 24.73
C ILE A 398 3.66 -1.99 24.32
N ILE A 399 2.45 -2.28 24.76
CA ILE A 399 1.26 -1.56 24.32
C ILE A 399 1.28 -0.06 24.60
N ALA A 400 1.99 0.37 25.64
CA ALA A 400 2.12 1.79 25.99
C ALA A 400 3.03 2.57 25.03
N ASP A 401 3.80 1.88 24.19
CA ASP A 401 4.72 2.53 23.24
C ASP A 401 3.90 3.26 22.14
N PRO A 402 4.22 4.54 21.83
CA PRO A 402 3.49 5.32 20.84
C PRO A 402 3.53 4.71 19.44
N TYR A 403 4.59 4.01 19.07
CA TYR A 403 4.70 3.37 17.77
C TYR A 403 3.90 2.06 17.66
N VAL A 404 3.40 1.51 18.77
CA VAL A 404 2.51 0.34 18.76
C VAL A 404 1.06 0.81 18.61
N ALA A 405 0.45 0.54 17.45
CA ALA A 405 -0.93 0.93 17.14
C ALA A 405 -1.95 -0.11 17.59
N GLY A 406 -1.56 -1.38 17.67
CA GLY A 406 -2.47 -2.47 17.99
C GLY A 406 -1.90 -3.84 17.68
N SER A 407 -2.79 -4.76 17.37
CA SER A 407 -2.47 -6.14 16.98
C SER A 407 -3.03 -6.50 15.61
N ASP A 408 -2.49 -7.56 15.04
CA ASP A 408 -2.95 -8.13 13.79
C ASP A 408 -2.96 -9.67 13.85
N ILE A 409 -4.08 -10.29 13.60
CA ILE A 409 -4.19 -11.75 13.46
C ILE A 409 -3.90 -12.09 12.01
N ILE A 410 -2.72 -12.66 11.77
CA ILE A 410 -2.16 -12.91 10.42
C ILE A 410 -1.99 -14.40 10.14
N GLY A 411 -1.60 -14.69 8.91
CA GLY A 411 -1.31 -16.02 8.38
C GLY A 411 -2.44 -16.52 7.51
N GLU A 412 -2.14 -17.55 6.74
CA GLU A 412 -3.09 -18.17 5.82
C GLU A 412 -4.38 -18.56 6.56
N GLU A 413 -5.54 -18.18 6.01
CA GLU A 413 -6.85 -18.42 6.60
C GLU A 413 -7.25 -19.89 6.42
N LEU A 414 -6.62 -20.78 7.21
CA LEU A 414 -6.83 -22.23 7.15
C LEU A 414 -7.80 -22.74 8.23
N ASN A 415 -8.12 -21.94 9.24
CA ASN A 415 -8.99 -22.29 10.35
C ASN A 415 -10.11 -21.28 10.58
N ASP A 416 -11.19 -21.73 11.22
CA ASP A 416 -12.21 -20.82 11.73
C ASP A 416 -11.59 -19.97 12.85
N ILE A 417 -11.90 -18.68 12.86
CA ILE A 417 -11.36 -17.76 13.88
C ILE A 417 -11.78 -18.14 15.31
N ARG A 418 -12.87 -18.89 15.47
CA ARG A 418 -13.34 -19.40 16.77
C ARG A 418 -12.33 -20.36 17.41
N ASP A 419 -11.50 -21.03 16.62
CA ASP A 419 -10.44 -21.91 17.12
C ASP A 419 -9.40 -21.14 17.96
N ILE A 420 -9.27 -19.83 17.72
CA ILE A 420 -8.38 -18.92 18.47
C ILE A 420 -9.15 -17.83 19.23
N ALA A 421 -10.44 -18.03 19.50
CA ALA A 421 -11.26 -17.11 20.28
C ALA A 421 -10.61 -16.65 21.59
N PRO A 422 -9.91 -17.49 22.38
CA PRO A 422 -9.20 -17.06 23.58
C PRO A 422 -8.17 -15.95 23.32
N VAL A 423 -7.51 -15.95 22.15
CA VAL A 423 -6.56 -14.89 21.75
C VAL A 423 -7.31 -13.58 21.56
N LEU A 424 -8.43 -13.60 20.83
CA LEU A 424 -9.28 -12.42 20.64
C LEU A 424 -9.82 -11.87 21.95
N HIS A 425 -10.21 -12.75 22.88
CA HIS A 425 -10.68 -12.35 24.22
C HIS A 425 -9.60 -11.59 25.00
N GLU A 426 -8.34 -12.02 24.92
CA GLU A 426 -7.24 -11.30 25.54
C GLU A 426 -6.93 -9.97 24.84
N LEU A 427 -7.02 -9.91 23.52
CA LEU A 427 -6.88 -8.64 22.76
C LEU A 427 -7.97 -7.63 23.12
N VAL A 428 -9.20 -8.08 23.35
CA VAL A 428 -10.30 -7.21 23.84
C VAL A 428 -10.03 -6.65 25.24
N LYS A 429 -9.44 -7.45 26.14
CA LYS A 429 -9.01 -6.98 27.47
C LYS A 429 -7.89 -5.93 27.34
N ILE A 430 -6.94 -6.14 26.42
CA ILE A 430 -5.89 -5.16 26.14
C ILE A 430 -6.51 -3.84 25.62
N ALA A 431 -7.45 -3.94 24.69
CA ALA A 431 -8.15 -2.78 24.13
C ALA A 431 -9.01 -2.02 25.17
N GLN A 432 -9.42 -2.67 26.25
CA GLN A 432 -10.10 -2.00 27.36
C GLN A 432 -9.17 -1.03 28.10
N ALA A 433 -7.91 -1.41 28.25
CA ALA A 433 -6.89 -0.58 28.90
C ALA A 433 -6.35 0.52 27.97
N ASP A 434 -6.39 0.30 26.65
CA ASP A 434 -5.96 1.28 25.62
C ASP A 434 -7.09 1.51 24.60
N PRO A 435 -7.91 2.56 24.78
CA PRO A 435 -9.00 2.86 23.85
C PRO A 435 -8.56 3.17 22.40
N GLY A 436 -7.28 3.48 22.21
CA GLY A 436 -6.69 3.69 20.89
C GLY A 436 -6.21 2.41 20.20
N PHE A 437 -6.27 1.26 20.88
CA PHE A 437 -5.77 -0.01 20.38
C PHE A 437 -6.62 -0.56 19.23
N VAL A 438 -5.95 -0.95 18.17
CA VAL A 438 -6.57 -1.54 16.98
C VAL A 438 -6.46 -3.07 17.05
N ILE A 439 -7.56 -3.76 16.80
CA ILE A 439 -7.57 -5.22 16.58
C ILE A 439 -7.83 -5.45 15.09
N ARG A 440 -6.78 -5.74 14.34
CA ARG A 440 -6.89 -6.15 12.94
C ARG A 440 -6.98 -7.68 12.86
N ILE A 441 -7.85 -8.19 11.99
CA ILE A 441 -8.07 -9.62 11.79
C ILE A 441 -8.15 -9.89 10.29
N HIS A 442 -7.25 -10.71 9.75
CA HIS A 442 -7.39 -11.21 8.39
C HIS A 442 -8.57 -12.19 8.36
N ALA A 443 -9.63 -11.86 7.65
CA ALA A 443 -10.81 -12.70 7.52
C ALA A 443 -11.52 -12.44 6.19
N GLY A 444 -12.10 -13.49 5.63
CA GLY A 444 -12.73 -13.45 4.32
C GLY A 444 -11.73 -13.48 3.16
N GLU A 445 -10.54 -13.99 3.37
CA GLU A 445 -9.51 -14.21 2.34
C GLU A 445 -9.68 -15.60 1.68
N ASN A 446 -10.27 -16.56 2.40
CA ASN A 446 -10.52 -17.92 1.94
C ASN A 446 -12.00 -18.15 1.65
N ASP A 447 -12.32 -18.59 0.43
CA ASP A 447 -13.69 -18.88 -0.03
C ASP A 447 -14.38 -20.01 0.74
N GLY A 448 -13.62 -20.91 1.36
CA GLY A 448 -14.12 -21.99 2.22
C GLY A 448 -14.57 -21.54 3.61
N LEU A 449 -14.25 -20.30 4.03
CA LEU A 449 -14.46 -19.80 5.39
C LEU A 449 -15.29 -18.50 5.42
N GLN A 450 -16.35 -18.45 4.63
CA GLN A 450 -17.19 -17.25 4.42
C GLN A 450 -17.82 -16.66 5.69
N ASP A 451 -17.99 -17.45 6.76
CA ASP A 451 -18.54 -16.98 8.04
C ASP A 451 -17.47 -16.36 8.98
N ASN A 452 -16.17 -16.38 8.60
CA ASN A 452 -15.08 -15.93 9.49
C ASN A 452 -15.15 -14.44 9.86
N ILE A 453 -15.63 -13.57 9.00
CA ILE A 453 -15.84 -12.15 9.33
C ILE A 453 -16.88 -12.03 10.45
N ALA A 454 -18.04 -12.68 10.30
CA ALA A 454 -19.09 -12.67 11.30
C ALA A 454 -18.65 -13.33 12.62
N ASN A 455 -17.90 -14.44 12.53
CA ASN A 455 -17.35 -15.14 13.68
C ASN A 455 -16.32 -14.26 14.42
N SER A 456 -15.47 -13.51 13.69
CA SER A 456 -14.51 -12.57 14.29
C SER A 456 -15.22 -11.50 15.12
N LEU A 457 -16.23 -10.85 14.55
CA LEU A 457 -16.99 -9.81 15.24
C LEU A 457 -17.74 -10.37 16.45
N ARG A 458 -18.27 -11.59 16.34
CA ARG A 458 -18.94 -12.27 17.45
C ARG A 458 -17.98 -12.59 18.58
N CYS A 459 -16.81 -13.19 18.32
CA CYS A 459 -15.80 -13.47 19.32
C CYS A 459 -15.35 -12.20 20.06
N VAL A 460 -15.17 -11.09 19.33
CA VAL A 460 -14.83 -9.79 19.95
C VAL A 460 -15.99 -9.31 20.84
N LYS A 461 -17.24 -9.38 20.37
CA LYS A 461 -18.42 -8.94 21.11
C LYS A 461 -18.66 -9.76 22.37
N GLU A 462 -18.48 -11.08 22.31
CA GLU A 462 -18.61 -12.00 23.44
C GLU A 462 -17.56 -11.76 24.53
N ALA A 463 -16.42 -11.21 24.17
CA ALA A 463 -15.31 -10.92 25.10
C ALA A 463 -15.45 -9.58 25.83
N LEU A 464 -16.41 -8.73 25.45
CA LEU A 464 -16.56 -7.40 26.06
C LEU A 464 -16.93 -7.50 27.55
N ALA A 465 -16.23 -6.74 28.38
CA ALA A 465 -16.63 -6.54 29.76
C ALA A 465 -17.93 -5.73 29.86
N PRO A 466 -18.70 -5.86 30.97
CA PRO A 466 -19.89 -5.04 31.16
C PRO A 466 -19.62 -3.55 31.01
N GLY A 467 -20.34 -2.89 30.12
CA GLY A 467 -20.17 -1.46 29.82
C GLY A 467 -19.00 -1.12 28.90
N GLN A 468 -18.17 -2.08 28.49
CA GLN A 468 -17.08 -1.85 27.52
C GLN A 468 -17.68 -1.58 26.15
N LYS A 469 -17.19 -0.50 25.50
CA LYS A 469 -17.50 -0.21 24.10
C LYS A 469 -16.73 -1.16 23.18
N MET A 470 -17.30 -1.39 21.99
CA MET A 470 -16.63 -2.18 20.96
C MET A 470 -15.26 -1.56 20.64
N PRO A 471 -14.16 -2.34 20.67
CA PRO A 471 -12.85 -1.84 20.31
C PRO A 471 -12.76 -1.51 18.80
N HIS A 472 -11.66 -0.88 18.39
CA HIS A 472 -11.44 -0.58 17.00
C HIS A 472 -11.05 -1.83 16.22
N VAL A 473 -12.05 -2.51 15.65
CA VAL A 473 -11.85 -3.72 14.85
C VAL A 473 -11.70 -3.33 13.38
N ARG A 474 -10.68 -3.89 12.74
CA ARG A 474 -10.51 -3.83 11.29
C ARG A 474 -10.37 -5.24 10.73
N ILE A 475 -11.05 -5.50 9.62
CA ILE A 475 -11.06 -6.80 8.94
C ILE A 475 -10.26 -6.67 7.66
N GLY A 476 -9.12 -7.35 7.61
CA GLY A 476 -8.31 -7.47 6.40
C GLY A 476 -8.99 -8.37 5.37
N HIS A 477 -8.91 -7.99 4.11
CA HIS A 477 -9.46 -8.62 2.91
C HIS A 477 -10.98 -8.50 2.75
N GLY A 478 -11.79 -9.08 3.61
CA GLY A 478 -13.25 -8.98 3.50
C GLY A 478 -13.84 -9.48 2.16
N LEU A 479 -13.07 -10.28 1.40
CA LEU A 479 -13.39 -10.68 0.03
C LEU A 479 -14.49 -11.73 -0.03
N TYR A 480 -14.39 -12.77 0.79
CA TYR A 480 -15.34 -13.87 0.83
C TYR A 480 -16.29 -13.76 2.01
N THR A 481 -17.60 -13.79 1.70
CA THR A 481 -18.69 -13.57 2.65
C THR A 481 -19.92 -14.35 2.17
N PRO A 482 -20.86 -14.66 3.08
CA PRO A 482 -22.19 -15.12 2.65
C PRO A 482 -22.85 -14.10 1.74
N ASP A 483 -23.71 -14.55 0.82
CA ASP A 483 -24.48 -13.62 -0.04
C ASP A 483 -25.18 -12.54 0.82
N LEU A 484 -24.76 -11.29 0.65
CA LEU A 484 -25.18 -10.16 1.48
C LEU A 484 -26.69 -9.86 1.40
N ARG A 485 -27.39 -10.41 0.41
CA ARG A 485 -28.85 -10.28 0.23
C ARG A 485 -29.64 -11.30 1.04
N ARG A 486 -28.99 -12.39 1.49
CA ARG A 486 -29.61 -13.47 2.26
C ARG A 486 -29.48 -13.26 3.76
N THR A 487 -30.16 -14.07 4.56
CA THR A 487 -30.24 -13.94 6.02
C THR A 487 -28.87 -13.83 6.68
N LYS A 488 -27.94 -14.73 6.37
CA LYS A 488 -26.57 -14.69 6.95
C LYS A 488 -25.82 -13.42 6.57
N GLY A 489 -25.91 -13.00 5.29
CA GLY A 489 -25.26 -11.78 4.84
C GLY A 489 -25.87 -10.52 5.45
N LYS A 490 -27.19 -10.46 5.60
CA LYS A 490 -27.87 -9.36 6.31
C LYS A 490 -27.45 -9.28 7.78
N ALA A 491 -27.31 -10.41 8.44
CA ALA A 491 -26.81 -10.49 9.82
C ALA A 491 -25.36 -9.99 9.91
N LEU A 492 -24.50 -10.35 8.95
CA LEU A 492 -23.14 -9.82 8.85
C LEU A 492 -23.13 -8.29 8.72
N ILE A 493 -23.96 -7.73 7.82
CA ILE A 493 -24.07 -6.28 7.64
C ILE A 493 -24.53 -5.58 8.91
N SER A 494 -25.51 -6.15 9.63
CA SER A 494 -25.92 -5.61 10.95
C SER A 494 -24.77 -5.64 11.95
N ALA A 495 -24.03 -6.73 12.03
CA ALA A 495 -22.88 -6.86 12.93
C ALA A 495 -21.76 -5.85 12.60
N LEU A 496 -21.45 -5.63 11.32
CA LEU A 496 -20.47 -4.63 10.86
C LEU A 496 -20.91 -3.21 11.26
N LYS A 497 -22.19 -2.88 11.07
CA LYS A 497 -22.74 -1.56 11.46
C LYS A 497 -22.74 -1.35 12.97
N GLU A 498 -23.19 -2.34 13.73
CA GLU A 498 -23.23 -2.29 15.19
C GLU A 498 -21.83 -2.16 15.81
N SER A 499 -20.86 -2.89 15.26
CA SER A 499 -19.47 -2.84 15.72
C SER A 499 -18.71 -1.61 15.29
N GLY A 500 -19.13 -0.94 14.19
CA GLY A 500 -18.35 0.10 13.56
C GLY A 500 -17.03 -0.40 12.95
N ALA A 501 -16.91 -1.71 12.69
CA ALA A 501 -15.74 -2.31 12.11
C ALA A 501 -15.49 -1.79 10.69
N VAL A 502 -14.22 -1.66 10.33
CA VAL A 502 -13.78 -1.20 9.01
C VAL A 502 -13.20 -2.38 8.23
N LEU A 503 -13.58 -2.50 6.96
CA LEU A 503 -13.03 -3.47 6.04
C LEU A 503 -11.83 -2.88 5.29
N GLU A 504 -10.77 -3.65 5.18
CA GLU A 504 -9.53 -3.25 4.48
C GLU A 504 -9.38 -4.08 3.20
N PHE A 505 -9.33 -3.43 2.05
CA PHE A 505 -9.27 -4.10 0.75
C PHE A 505 -7.91 -3.98 0.08
N GLN A 506 -7.41 -5.10 -0.43
CA GLN A 506 -6.11 -5.28 -1.08
C GLN A 506 -6.33 -5.98 -2.43
N ILE A 507 -6.72 -5.22 -3.44
CA ILE A 507 -7.12 -5.76 -4.75
C ILE A 507 -5.97 -6.52 -5.40
N THR A 508 -4.79 -5.91 -5.43
CA THR A 508 -3.60 -6.47 -6.06
C THR A 508 -3.17 -7.77 -5.40
N SER A 509 -3.11 -7.80 -4.07
CA SER A 509 -2.79 -9.00 -3.30
C SER A 509 -3.79 -10.12 -3.57
N ASN A 510 -5.09 -9.83 -3.46
CA ASN A 510 -6.14 -10.82 -3.65
C ASN A 510 -6.07 -11.49 -5.04
N VAL A 511 -5.76 -10.72 -6.08
CA VAL A 511 -5.60 -11.28 -7.43
C VAL A 511 -4.28 -12.05 -7.56
N ARG A 512 -3.17 -11.53 -7.02
CA ARG A 512 -1.85 -12.14 -7.17
C ARG A 512 -1.63 -13.38 -6.33
N LEU A 513 -2.24 -13.46 -5.17
CA LEU A 513 -2.28 -14.67 -4.34
C LEU A 513 -3.32 -15.69 -4.82
N ASN A 514 -4.06 -15.38 -5.90
CA ASN A 514 -5.06 -16.22 -6.51
C ASN A 514 -6.35 -16.38 -5.67
N ASN A 515 -6.60 -15.44 -4.80
CA ASN A 515 -7.82 -15.46 -3.99
C ASN A 515 -9.03 -14.93 -4.75
N LEU A 516 -8.84 -14.20 -5.85
CA LEU A 516 -9.90 -13.62 -6.67
C LEU A 516 -9.80 -14.08 -8.13
N SER A 517 -10.85 -14.69 -8.64
CA SER A 517 -10.93 -15.17 -10.03
C SER A 517 -11.64 -14.20 -10.99
N SER A 518 -12.49 -13.31 -10.46
CA SER A 518 -13.25 -12.34 -11.26
C SER A 518 -13.56 -11.08 -10.46
N MET A 519 -13.26 -9.92 -11.04
CA MET A 519 -13.53 -8.61 -10.43
C MET A 519 -15.02 -8.33 -10.26
N LYS A 520 -15.88 -8.88 -11.10
CA LYS A 520 -17.34 -8.72 -10.98
C LYS A 520 -17.93 -9.32 -9.70
N ARG A 521 -17.21 -10.26 -9.08
CA ARG A 521 -17.62 -10.89 -7.82
C ARG A 521 -17.09 -10.18 -6.58
N HIS A 522 -16.32 -9.13 -6.77
CA HIS A 522 -15.73 -8.40 -5.65
C HIS A 522 -16.82 -7.68 -4.83
N PRO A 523 -16.90 -7.88 -3.50
CA PRO A 523 -18.03 -7.41 -2.69
C PRO A 523 -17.96 -5.92 -2.32
N LEU A 524 -16.87 -5.21 -2.59
CA LEU A 524 -16.61 -3.84 -2.13
C LEU A 524 -17.75 -2.88 -2.44
N ARG A 525 -18.25 -2.87 -3.69
CA ARG A 525 -19.38 -2.02 -4.06
C ARG A 525 -20.64 -2.28 -3.25
N GLN A 526 -20.90 -3.55 -2.94
CA GLN A 526 -22.06 -3.90 -2.10
C GLN A 526 -21.87 -3.40 -0.67
N TYR A 527 -20.67 -3.49 -0.12
CA TYR A 527 -20.38 -2.95 1.21
C TYR A 527 -20.54 -1.43 1.24
N LEU A 528 -20.00 -0.71 0.26
CA LEU A 528 -20.15 0.74 0.15
C LEU A 528 -21.62 1.16 0.03
N ALA A 529 -22.37 0.51 -0.86
CA ALA A 529 -23.80 0.74 -1.02
C ALA A 529 -24.62 0.48 0.26
N LEU A 530 -24.14 -0.42 1.12
CA LEU A 530 -24.76 -0.72 2.41
C LEU A 530 -24.23 0.16 3.55
N GLY A 531 -23.38 1.14 3.26
CA GLY A 531 -22.85 2.10 4.24
C GLY A 531 -21.81 1.51 5.19
N ILE A 532 -21.11 0.44 4.80
CA ILE A 532 -20.01 -0.14 5.58
C ILE A 532 -18.72 0.65 5.31
N GLY A 533 -17.98 0.96 6.38
CA GLY A 533 -16.69 1.62 6.28
C GLY A 533 -15.65 0.71 5.60
N CYS A 534 -15.07 1.21 4.51
CA CYS A 534 -14.07 0.50 3.72
C CYS A 534 -12.85 1.40 3.49
N VAL A 535 -11.65 0.81 3.54
CA VAL A 535 -10.39 1.49 3.25
C VAL A 535 -9.53 0.63 2.34
N GLN A 536 -8.51 1.24 1.74
CA GLN A 536 -7.52 0.55 0.93
C GLN A 536 -6.30 0.17 1.78
N GLY A 537 -5.60 -0.89 1.38
CA GLY A 537 -4.27 -1.25 1.84
C GLY A 537 -3.49 -1.98 0.74
N THR A 538 -2.16 -2.00 0.82
CA THR A 538 -1.32 -2.66 -0.19
C THR A 538 -1.01 -4.12 0.13
N ASP A 539 -1.20 -4.53 1.38
CA ASP A 539 -0.79 -5.83 1.96
C ASP A 539 0.73 -6.06 1.86
N GLY A 540 1.25 -6.04 0.67
CA GLY A 540 2.66 -6.21 0.40
C GLY A 540 3.03 -5.69 -0.98
N GLY A 541 2.68 -4.43 -1.25
CA GLY A 541 2.75 -3.83 -2.56
C GLY A 541 4.03 -4.15 -3.32
N ALA A 542 5.19 -3.97 -2.71
CA ALA A 542 6.47 -4.22 -3.37
C ALA A 542 6.69 -5.70 -3.71
N LEU A 543 6.25 -6.62 -2.84
CA LEU A 543 6.31 -8.06 -3.11
C LEU A 543 5.41 -8.45 -4.30
N TYR A 544 4.25 -7.81 -4.40
CA TYR A 544 3.30 -7.98 -5.51
C TYR A 544 3.61 -7.10 -6.72
N GLY A 545 4.63 -6.26 -6.65
CA GLY A 545 5.06 -5.33 -7.70
C GLY A 545 4.03 -4.23 -7.95
N SER A 546 3.39 -3.74 -6.90
CA SER A 546 2.43 -2.64 -6.90
C SER A 546 2.74 -1.66 -5.77
N ASP A 547 2.07 -0.54 -5.76
CA ASP A 547 2.14 0.47 -4.69
C ASP A 547 0.73 1.01 -4.36
N SER A 548 0.62 1.95 -3.43
CA SER A 548 -0.67 2.55 -3.05
C SER A 548 -1.39 3.24 -4.22
N ILE A 549 -0.64 3.73 -5.21
CA ILE A 549 -1.21 4.34 -6.41
C ILE A 549 -1.78 3.26 -7.34
N ASP A 550 -1.05 2.15 -7.50
CA ASP A 550 -1.54 1.00 -8.29
C ASP A 550 -2.80 0.39 -7.66
N GLU A 551 -2.89 0.32 -6.32
CA GLU A 551 -4.11 -0.11 -5.63
C GLU A 551 -5.28 0.83 -5.92
N GLN A 552 -5.05 2.14 -5.84
CA GLN A 552 -6.09 3.12 -6.18
C GLN A 552 -6.53 3.00 -7.64
N LEU A 553 -5.60 2.83 -8.58
CA LEU A 553 -5.93 2.59 -9.98
C LEU A 553 -6.74 1.30 -10.18
N SER A 554 -6.45 0.27 -9.39
CA SER A 554 -7.23 -0.96 -9.41
C SER A 554 -8.69 -0.73 -8.98
N LEU A 555 -8.92 0.11 -7.96
CA LEU A 555 -10.27 0.52 -7.56
C LEU A 555 -10.98 1.30 -8.68
N GLU A 556 -10.31 2.25 -9.31
CA GLU A 556 -10.89 3.13 -10.33
C GLU A 556 -11.09 2.41 -11.69
N LYS A 557 -10.17 1.55 -12.09
CA LYS A 557 -10.14 0.97 -13.44
C LYS A 557 -10.58 -0.49 -13.52
N MET A 558 -10.39 -1.27 -12.47
CA MET A 558 -10.78 -2.68 -12.45
C MET A 558 -12.14 -2.89 -11.79
N LEU A 559 -12.39 -2.21 -10.67
CA LEU A 559 -13.69 -2.22 -10.00
C LEU A 559 -14.62 -1.11 -10.49
N GLU A 560 -14.10 -0.17 -11.29
CA GLU A 560 -14.88 0.94 -11.86
C GLU A 560 -15.68 1.70 -10.80
N LEU A 561 -15.08 1.95 -9.64
CA LEU A 561 -15.75 2.68 -8.57
C LEU A 561 -16.08 4.10 -9.03
N SER A 562 -17.28 4.57 -8.68
CA SER A 562 -17.70 5.95 -8.92
C SER A 562 -16.95 6.93 -8.00
N ASP A 563 -17.06 8.23 -8.31
CA ASP A 563 -16.49 9.28 -7.48
C ASP A 563 -17.07 9.28 -6.07
N GLU A 564 -18.37 9.02 -5.95
CA GLU A 564 -19.05 8.93 -4.67
C GLU A 564 -18.56 7.73 -3.87
N GLU A 565 -18.36 6.56 -4.52
CA GLU A 565 -17.83 5.36 -3.87
C GLU A 565 -16.37 5.60 -3.41
N MET A 566 -15.54 6.23 -4.23
CA MET A 566 -14.18 6.63 -3.86
C MET A 566 -14.18 7.65 -2.71
N HIS A 567 -15.09 8.61 -2.74
CA HIS A 567 -15.24 9.59 -1.67
C HIS A 567 -15.68 8.94 -0.34
N MET A 568 -16.56 7.95 -0.38
CA MET A 568 -16.96 7.19 0.82
C MET A 568 -15.77 6.47 1.45
N MET A 569 -14.91 5.84 0.65
CA MET A 569 -13.69 5.21 1.13
C MET A 569 -12.72 6.23 1.74
N ARG A 570 -12.55 7.38 1.09
CA ARG A 570 -11.70 8.47 1.58
C ARG A 570 -12.19 9.03 2.91
N ALA A 571 -13.48 9.27 3.04
CA ALA A 571 -14.08 9.74 4.29
C ALA A 571 -13.91 8.70 5.43
N CYS A 572 -13.92 7.41 5.10
CA CYS A 572 -13.62 6.36 6.07
C CYS A 572 -12.13 6.39 6.47
N GLU A 573 -11.23 6.49 5.51
CA GLU A 573 -9.79 6.62 5.74
C GLU A 573 -9.49 7.82 6.68
N ASP A 574 -10.09 8.97 6.41
CA ASP A 574 -9.87 10.17 7.23
C ASP A 574 -10.28 9.97 8.69
N ARG A 575 -11.42 9.31 8.93
CA ARG A 575 -11.86 8.98 10.30
C ARG A 575 -10.88 8.05 11.01
N VAL A 576 -10.39 7.02 10.31
CA VAL A 576 -9.41 6.07 10.86
C VAL A 576 -8.10 6.78 11.15
N LEU A 577 -7.59 7.55 10.19
CA LEU A 577 -6.34 8.31 10.33
C LEU A 577 -6.40 9.30 11.49
N HIS A 578 -7.45 10.10 11.57
CA HIS A 578 -7.63 11.06 12.66
C HIS A 578 -7.58 10.37 14.05
N ARG A 579 -8.28 9.25 14.19
CA ARG A 579 -8.27 8.45 15.43
C ARG A 579 -6.88 7.91 15.75
N SER A 580 -6.19 7.36 14.75
CA SER A 580 -4.85 6.80 14.92
C SER A 580 -3.82 7.85 15.31
N LEU A 581 -3.93 9.06 14.75
CA LEU A 581 -3.05 10.17 15.11
C LEU A 581 -3.31 10.69 16.52
N LYS A 582 -4.58 10.82 16.93
CA LYS A 582 -4.93 11.16 18.32
C LYS A 582 -4.38 10.14 19.32
N ALA A 583 -4.52 8.84 19.00
CA ALA A 583 -3.96 7.79 19.85
C ALA A 583 -2.43 7.86 19.93
N PHE A 584 -1.77 8.15 18.83
CA PHE A 584 -0.32 8.33 18.80
C PHE A 584 0.11 9.52 19.67
N GLU A 585 -0.52 10.69 19.53
CA GLU A 585 -0.22 11.88 20.33
C GLU A 585 -0.41 11.63 21.83
N ALA A 586 -1.53 11.00 22.21
CA ALA A 586 -1.79 10.66 23.62
C ALA A 586 -0.72 9.73 24.20
N LYS A 587 -0.30 8.71 23.43
CA LYS A 587 0.80 7.82 23.86
C LYS A 587 2.16 8.54 23.91
N CYS A 588 2.44 9.44 22.97
CA CYS A 588 3.66 10.25 23.03
C CYS A 588 3.74 11.09 24.30
N GLU A 589 2.65 11.74 24.69
CA GLU A 589 2.60 12.52 25.92
C GLU A 589 2.79 11.64 27.17
N ALA A 590 2.11 10.48 27.23
CA ALA A 590 2.28 9.53 28.34
C ALA A 590 3.71 8.96 28.39
N TYR A 591 4.31 8.65 27.25
CA TYR A 591 5.67 8.12 27.14
C TYR A 591 6.72 9.14 27.64
N LYS A 592 6.59 10.41 27.27
CA LYS A 592 7.44 11.49 27.77
C LYS A 592 7.36 11.64 29.29
N GLN A 593 6.15 11.52 29.86
CA GLN A 593 5.96 11.62 31.32
C GLN A 593 6.57 10.44 32.06
N SER A 594 6.58 9.24 31.49
CA SER A 594 7.18 8.03 32.07
C SER A 594 8.71 7.98 31.95
N ALA A 595 9.27 8.57 30.90
CA ALA A 595 10.70 8.54 30.60
C ALA A 595 11.50 9.73 31.19
N ALA A 596 10.86 10.73 31.82
CA ALA A 596 11.51 11.93 32.28
C ALA A 596 12.12 11.77 33.67
N PRO A 597 13.43 12.05 33.88
CA PRO A 597 13.94 12.56 35.16
C PRO A 597 13.25 13.89 35.43
N LYS A 598 12.86 14.12 36.67
CA LYS A 598 12.17 15.36 37.11
C LYS A 598 13.07 16.61 36.96
N GLU A 599 13.19 17.11 35.74
CA GLU A 599 13.72 18.44 35.50
C GLU A 599 12.76 19.23 34.62
N LYS A 600 12.44 20.45 35.08
CA LYS A 600 11.66 21.44 34.37
C LYS A 600 12.29 21.66 32.98
N ARG A 601 11.59 21.29 31.93
CA ARG A 601 11.87 21.79 30.58
C ARG A 601 10.79 22.78 30.20
N ASP A 602 11.24 23.98 29.82
CA ASP A 602 10.44 24.95 29.10
C ASP A 602 9.83 24.28 27.89
N THR A 603 8.54 24.50 27.72
CA THR A 603 7.75 23.93 26.62
C THR A 603 8.14 24.58 25.30
N GLU A 604 9.28 24.22 24.73
CA GLU A 604 9.43 24.29 23.29
C GLU A 604 8.47 23.23 22.66
N GLU A 605 7.49 23.72 21.92
CA GLU A 605 6.65 22.87 21.08
C GLU A 605 7.57 22.03 20.21
N THR A 606 7.71 20.74 20.50
CA THR A 606 8.57 19.86 19.72
C THR A 606 8.03 19.74 18.29
N GLU A 607 8.92 19.67 17.31
CA GLU A 607 8.58 19.52 15.87
C GLU A 607 7.62 18.37 15.62
N LEU A 608 7.69 17.28 16.41
CA LEU A 608 6.76 16.16 16.39
C LEU A 608 5.33 16.54 16.78
N SER A 609 5.15 17.40 17.78
CA SER A 609 3.82 17.89 18.17
C SER A 609 3.22 18.79 17.09
N LEU A 610 4.05 19.57 16.40
CA LEU A 610 3.62 20.38 15.25
C LEU A 610 3.22 19.55 14.05
N ILE A 611 3.95 18.47 13.75
CA ILE A 611 3.62 17.53 12.68
C ILE A 611 2.32 16.79 13.01
N GLY A 612 2.17 16.30 14.24
CA GLY A 612 0.94 15.64 14.70
C GLY A 612 -0.27 16.57 14.64
N LYS A 613 -0.15 17.81 15.14
CA LYS A 613 -1.22 18.82 15.05
C LYS A 613 -1.60 19.16 13.61
N ARG A 614 -0.62 19.28 12.70
CA ARG A 614 -0.88 19.51 11.28
C ARG A 614 -1.58 18.32 10.63
N SER A 615 -1.13 17.10 10.91
CA SER A 615 -1.72 15.88 10.39
C SER A 615 -3.14 15.66 10.91
N LEU A 616 -3.39 15.89 12.19
CA LEU A 616 -4.73 15.86 12.78
C LEU A 616 -5.64 16.90 12.12
N ARG A 617 -5.16 18.13 11.95
CA ARG A 617 -5.91 19.19 11.29
C ARG A 617 -6.23 18.83 9.82
N ALA A 618 -5.29 18.19 9.14
CA ALA A 618 -5.49 17.72 7.77
C ALA A 618 -6.50 16.57 7.66
N THR A 619 -6.72 15.80 8.73
CA THR A 619 -7.66 14.68 8.76
C THR A 619 -9.07 15.05 9.24
N GLU A 620 -9.23 16.23 9.84
CA GLU A 620 -10.58 16.77 10.03
C GLU A 620 -11.24 16.86 8.66
N ALA A 621 -12.45 16.35 8.53
CA ALA A 621 -13.15 16.40 7.26
C ALA A 621 -13.16 17.84 6.74
N LEU A 622 -12.69 18.05 5.52
CA LEU A 622 -12.65 19.39 4.92
C LEU A 622 -14.02 20.09 5.01
N GLU A 623 -15.07 19.31 4.93
CA GLU A 623 -16.44 19.72 5.14
C GLU A 623 -16.66 20.37 6.50
N GLU A 624 -16.13 19.80 7.59
CA GLU A 624 -16.28 20.35 8.95
C GLU A 624 -15.50 21.65 9.08
N GLN A 625 -14.28 21.70 8.55
CA GLN A 625 -13.48 22.90 8.56
C GLN A 625 -14.13 24.08 7.80
N ILE A 626 -14.87 23.78 6.73
CA ILE A 626 -15.59 24.81 5.97
C ILE A 626 -16.87 25.22 6.68
N ARG A 627 -17.53 24.32 7.42
CA ARG A 627 -18.66 24.68 8.29
C ARG A 627 -18.27 25.62 9.43
N GLU A 628 -17.03 25.55 9.91
CA GLU A 628 -16.50 26.47 10.91
C GLU A 628 -16.23 27.89 10.38
N MET A 629 -16.23 28.10 9.04
CA MET A 629 -16.15 29.42 8.45
C MET A 629 -17.47 30.17 8.65
N PRO A 630 -17.48 31.50 8.72
CA PRO A 630 -18.70 32.30 8.94
C PRO A 630 -19.83 31.87 8.02
N SER A 631 -20.94 31.35 8.59
CA SER A 631 -22.05 30.79 7.82
C SER A 631 -22.98 31.86 7.24
N ASP A 632 -22.97 33.02 7.84
CA ASP A 632 -23.78 34.22 7.52
C ASP A 632 -23.12 35.18 6.53
N LYS A 633 -21.83 34.91 6.18
CA LYS A 633 -21.04 35.73 5.26
C LYS A 633 -20.78 35.04 3.92
N ILE A 634 -20.60 35.85 2.88
CA ILE A 634 -20.31 35.39 1.52
C ILE A 634 -18.80 35.19 1.36
N PRO A 635 -18.31 34.00 0.99
CA PRO A 635 -16.90 33.78 0.67
C PRO A 635 -16.52 34.43 -0.67
N VAL A 636 -15.44 35.19 -0.65
CA VAL A 636 -14.78 35.72 -1.85
C VAL A 636 -13.45 35.00 -2.02
N VAL A 637 -13.41 34.08 -2.96
CA VAL A 637 -12.21 33.29 -3.26
C VAL A 637 -11.30 34.07 -4.20
N ILE A 638 -10.08 34.35 -3.74
CA ILE A 638 -9.08 35.09 -4.51
C ILE A 638 -8.06 34.11 -5.06
N VAL A 639 -7.87 34.13 -6.39
CA VAL A 639 -6.86 33.37 -7.08
C VAL A 639 -5.83 34.33 -7.64
N GLY A 640 -4.65 34.39 -7.01
CA GLY A 640 -3.67 35.41 -7.38
C GLY A 640 -2.25 35.17 -6.89
N GLY A 641 -2.02 33.99 -6.26
CA GLY A 641 -0.69 33.51 -5.95
C GLY A 641 -0.03 32.90 -7.18
N SER A 642 1.21 33.21 -7.46
CA SER A 642 1.94 32.59 -8.56
C SER A 642 2.25 31.12 -8.23
N PHE A 643 1.72 30.20 -9.04
CA PHE A 643 1.89 28.75 -8.85
C PHE A 643 2.90 28.15 -9.82
N SER A 644 3.55 28.92 -10.70
CA SER A 644 4.57 28.42 -11.61
C SER A 644 5.96 28.51 -10.98
N HIS A 645 6.85 27.55 -11.30
CA HIS A 645 8.26 27.63 -10.94
C HIS A 645 8.97 28.86 -11.53
N ASP A 646 8.38 29.50 -12.55
CA ASP A 646 8.82 30.77 -13.14
C ASP A 646 8.31 32.03 -12.37
N SER A 647 7.86 31.85 -11.14
CA SER A 647 7.21 32.87 -10.29
C SER A 647 8.03 34.13 -10.06
N HIS A 648 9.31 34.12 -10.32
CA HIS A 648 10.16 35.32 -10.20
C HIS A 648 9.92 36.40 -11.28
N LYS A 649 9.11 36.11 -12.31
CA LYS A 649 8.88 37.01 -13.43
C LYS A 649 7.49 37.62 -13.52
N VAL A 650 6.54 37.19 -12.69
CA VAL A 650 5.19 37.77 -12.71
C VAL A 650 5.16 39.04 -11.88
N ARG A 651 5.22 40.18 -12.52
CA ARG A 651 5.03 41.48 -11.88
C ARG A 651 3.53 41.73 -11.68
N MET A 652 3.15 42.09 -10.46
CA MET A 652 1.80 42.60 -10.19
C MET A 652 1.61 43.95 -10.91
N THR A 653 0.46 44.12 -11.56
CA THR A 653 0.10 45.39 -12.20
C THR A 653 -0.54 46.34 -11.20
N GLU A 654 -0.32 47.64 -11.36
CA GLU A 654 -0.96 48.66 -10.51
C GLU A 654 -2.49 48.65 -10.65
N GLU A 655 -2.98 48.32 -11.83
CA GLU A 655 -4.40 48.17 -12.09
C GLU A 655 -5.05 47.08 -11.24
N ASN A 656 -4.43 45.92 -11.16
CA ASN A 656 -4.94 44.81 -10.34
C ASN A 656 -4.77 45.07 -8.84
N LYS A 657 -3.70 45.77 -8.41
CA LYS A 657 -3.56 46.23 -7.03
C LYS A 657 -4.69 47.17 -6.66
N LYS A 658 -4.94 48.20 -7.49
CA LYS A 658 -6.03 49.13 -7.29
C LYS A 658 -7.38 48.41 -7.17
N ARG A 659 -7.61 47.39 -7.99
CA ARG A 659 -8.83 46.57 -7.93
C ARG A 659 -8.96 45.83 -6.58
N ILE A 660 -7.87 45.34 -6.00
CA ILE A 660 -7.88 44.78 -4.64
C ILE A 660 -8.23 45.87 -3.62
N ASP A 661 -7.61 47.03 -3.75
CA ASP A 661 -7.92 48.17 -2.86
C ASP A 661 -9.41 48.59 -2.97
N ASP A 662 -9.96 48.60 -4.16
CA ASP A 662 -11.37 48.87 -4.42
C ASP A 662 -12.29 47.78 -3.80
N ILE A 663 -11.88 46.51 -3.89
CA ILE A 663 -12.62 45.39 -3.26
C ILE A 663 -12.61 45.58 -1.73
N LEU A 664 -11.42 45.80 -1.14
CA LEU A 664 -11.30 46.02 0.30
C LEU A 664 -12.05 47.27 0.76
N ALA A 665 -12.14 48.34 -0.05
CA ALA A 665 -12.84 49.54 0.30
C ALA A 665 -14.35 49.39 0.26
N ASN A 666 -14.89 48.67 -0.74
CA ASN A 666 -16.32 48.60 -1.02
C ASN A 666 -17.06 47.39 -0.41
N GLU A 667 -16.31 46.36 0.04
CA GLU A 667 -16.91 45.19 0.68
C GLU A 667 -17.21 45.46 2.16
N ASP A 668 -18.26 44.82 2.66
CA ASP A 668 -18.69 44.91 4.05
C ASP A 668 -18.10 43.74 4.86
N PRO A 669 -17.26 43.99 5.87
CA PRO A 669 -16.66 42.95 6.70
C PRO A 669 -17.69 42.09 7.47
N GLU A 670 -18.90 42.63 7.71
CA GLU A 670 -19.96 41.85 8.37
C GLU A 670 -20.65 40.88 7.43
N LYS A 671 -20.47 41.04 6.11
CA LYS A 671 -21.13 40.23 5.07
C LYS A 671 -20.17 39.39 4.23
N THR A 672 -18.88 39.63 4.38
CA THR A 672 -17.88 39.07 3.48
C THR A 672 -16.66 38.59 4.24
N PHE A 673 -16.08 37.46 3.81
CA PHE A 673 -14.74 37.02 4.18
C PHE A 673 -13.96 36.53 2.96
N PHE A 674 -12.64 36.49 3.06
CA PHE A 674 -11.80 36.08 1.93
C PHE A 674 -11.24 34.69 2.10
N VAL A 675 -11.03 33.98 0.96
CA VAL A 675 -10.36 32.70 0.90
C VAL A 675 -9.21 32.81 -0.11
N ILE A 676 -8.01 32.42 0.29
CA ILE A 676 -6.79 32.56 -0.49
C ILE A 676 -5.99 31.25 -0.55
N GLY A 677 -4.97 31.17 -1.38
CA GLY A 677 -4.00 30.07 -1.39
C GLY A 677 -3.04 30.10 -0.20
N HIS A 678 -2.22 29.06 -0.06
CA HIS A 678 -1.31 28.91 1.07
C HIS A 678 0.03 29.65 0.93
N SER A 679 0.42 29.97 -0.30
CA SER A 679 1.79 30.44 -0.58
C SER A 679 2.09 31.87 -0.09
N LEU A 680 1.08 32.66 0.18
CA LEU A 680 1.18 34.10 0.48
C LEU A 680 2.14 34.81 -0.47
N ARG A 681 1.86 34.73 -1.77
CA ARG A 681 2.62 35.39 -2.84
C ARG A 681 1.69 36.22 -3.73
N GLY A 682 2.27 37.11 -4.52
CA GLY A 682 1.54 37.89 -5.53
C GLY A 682 0.37 38.66 -4.93
N TYR A 683 -0.79 38.59 -5.62
CA TYR A 683 -1.99 39.33 -5.23
C TYR A 683 -2.61 38.86 -3.91
N GLU A 684 -2.45 37.60 -3.55
CA GLU A 684 -2.91 37.08 -2.26
C GLU A 684 -2.12 37.70 -1.09
N GLN A 685 -0.81 37.81 -1.23
CA GLN A 685 0.03 38.50 -0.25
C GLN A 685 -0.34 39.99 -0.15
N TYR A 686 -0.60 40.64 -1.28
CA TYR A 686 -1.02 42.03 -1.33
C TYR A 686 -2.34 42.25 -0.60
N LEU A 687 -3.35 41.41 -0.87
CA LEU A 687 -4.63 41.43 -0.16
C LEU A 687 -4.45 41.31 1.36
N VAL A 688 -3.68 40.33 1.83
CA VAL A 688 -3.45 40.11 3.27
C VAL A 688 -2.77 41.31 3.92
N LYS A 689 -1.81 41.94 3.23
CA LYS A 689 -1.10 43.11 3.72
C LYS A 689 -2.03 44.33 3.83
N GLU A 690 -2.80 44.60 2.80
CA GLU A 690 -3.67 45.78 2.74
C GLU A 690 -4.97 45.62 3.53
N ASN A 691 -5.35 44.37 3.85
CA ASN A 691 -6.52 44.08 4.69
C ASN A 691 -6.43 44.70 6.09
N ARG A 692 -5.22 44.82 6.66
CA ARG A 692 -4.96 45.42 7.99
C ARG A 692 -5.87 44.88 9.11
N GLY A 693 -6.30 43.60 8.98
CA GLY A 693 -7.16 42.94 9.95
C GLY A 693 -8.65 43.30 9.89
N ARG A 694 -9.09 43.98 8.84
CA ARG A 694 -10.50 44.40 8.66
C ARG A 694 -11.42 43.22 8.32
N PHE A 695 -10.96 42.29 7.47
CA PHE A 695 -11.73 41.09 7.07
C PHE A 695 -11.10 39.84 7.63
N GLU A 696 -11.94 38.84 7.87
CA GLU A 696 -11.45 37.49 8.10
C GLU A 696 -10.90 36.92 6.78
N ILE A 697 -9.73 36.30 6.84
CA ILE A 697 -9.10 35.66 5.69
C ILE A 697 -8.76 34.23 6.06
N PHE A 698 -9.13 33.28 5.22
CA PHE A 698 -8.81 31.85 5.35
C PHE A 698 -7.89 31.40 4.23
N ALA A 699 -6.85 30.66 4.59
CA ALA A 699 -5.92 30.07 3.63
C ALA A 699 -6.23 28.61 3.37
N MET A 700 -6.28 28.22 2.10
CA MET A 700 -6.40 26.84 1.63
C MET A 700 -5.02 26.19 1.64
N VAL A 701 -4.79 25.28 2.57
CA VAL A 701 -3.46 24.72 2.84
C VAL A 701 -3.42 23.24 2.47
N PRO A 702 -2.44 22.80 1.67
CA PRO A 702 -2.21 21.36 1.42
C PRO A 702 -1.69 20.65 2.66
N SER A 703 -1.96 19.34 2.78
CA SER A 703 -1.44 18.57 3.92
C SER A 703 0.08 18.51 3.96
N MET A 704 0.75 18.58 2.82
CA MET A 704 2.21 18.65 2.71
C MET A 704 2.69 20.09 2.52
N ILE A 705 2.46 20.92 3.51
CA ILE A 705 3.01 22.27 3.56
C ILE A 705 4.38 22.27 4.26
N THR A 706 5.31 23.06 3.75
CA THR A 706 6.62 23.23 4.39
C THR A 706 6.53 24.07 5.67
N GLU A 707 7.42 23.80 6.61
CA GLU A 707 7.45 24.55 7.89
C GLU A 707 7.61 26.08 7.71
N PRO A 708 8.48 26.59 6.81
CA PRO A 708 8.58 28.02 6.56
C PRO A 708 7.27 28.63 6.03
N GLU A 709 6.55 27.93 5.14
CA GLU A 709 5.27 28.41 4.62
C GLU A 709 4.21 28.44 5.72
N TYR A 710 4.16 27.41 6.56
CA TYR A 710 3.23 27.35 7.68
C TYR A 710 3.48 28.47 8.71
N ARG A 711 4.75 28.74 9.05
CA ARG A 711 5.11 29.86 9.93
C ARG A 711 4.72 31.21 9.33
N LYS A 712 4.90 31.36 8.02
CA LYS A 712 4.50 32.59 7.30
C LYS A 712 2.99 32.84 7.38
N LEU A 713 2.18 31.79 7.21
CA LEU A 713 0.73 31.86 7.35
C LEU A 713 0.31 32.22 8.79
N ARG A 714 0.91 31.59 9.80
CA ARG A 714 0.64 31.91 11.20
C ARG A 714 1.00 33.36 11.54
N GLY A 715 2.13 33.85 11.04
CA GLY A 715 2.55 35.25 11.23
C GLY A 715 1.63 36.26 10.54
N ALA A 716 0.97 35.86 9.45
CA ALA A 716 0.00 36.70 8.72
C ALA A 716 -1.38 36.76 9.39
N LYS A 717 -1.62 36.01 10.47
CA LYS A 717 -2.89 35.94 11.20
C LYS A 717 -4.09 35.55 10.33
N VAL A 718 -3.90 34.68 9.36
CA VAL A 718 -4.97 34.11 8.53
C VAL A 718 -5.48 32.82 9.15
N GLY A 719 -6.77 32.53 8.98
CA GLY A 719 -7.38 31.29 9.42
C GLY A 719 -6.89 30.14 8.53
N ILE A 720 -6.20 29.13 9.11
CA ILE A 720 -5.66 28.01 8.35
C ILE A 720 -6.70 26.93 8.24
N ARG A 721 -7.01 26.51 7.00
CA ARG A 721 -7.88 25.37 6.67
C ARG A 721 -7.08 24.38 5.85
N VAL A 722 -6.99 23.14 6.31
CA VAL A 722 -6.06 22.14 5.74
C VAL A 722 -6.83 21.08 4.99
N SER A 723 -6.53 20.95 3.69
CA SER A 723 -7.01 19.84 2.89
C SER A 723 -6.21 18.59 3.17
N ILE A 724 -6.84 17.46 3.01
CA ILE A 724 -6.17 16.15 2.99
C ILE A 724 -5.23 16.01 1.77
N GLU A 725 -5.41 16.82 0.75
CA GLU A 725 -4.63 16.76 -0.46
C GLU A 725 -3.17 17.21 -0.20
N PRO A 726 -2.18 16.42 -0.64
CA PRO A 726 -0.78 16.74 -0.38
C PRO A 726 -0.23 17.88 -1.23
N VAL A 727 -0.87 18.15 -2.39
CA VAL A 727 -0.39 19.14 -3.36
C VAL A 727 -1.39 20.27 -3.61
N PRO A 728 -0.92 21.49 -3.92
CA PRO A 728 -1.78 22.66 -4.05
C PRO A 728 -2.92 22.49 -5.07
N MET A 729 -2.67 21.79 -6.18
CA MET A 729 -3.67 21.64 -7.24
C MET A 729 -4.92 20.89 -6.77
N GLY A 730 -4.73 19.78 -6.04
CA GLY A 730 -5.84 19.04 -5.44
C GLY A 730 -6.49 19.80 -4.31
N THR A 731 -5.68 20.43 -3.46
CA THR A 731 -6.13 21.25 -2.36
C THR A 731 -7.13 22.30 -2.82
N TYR A 732 -6.76 23.08 -3.82
CA TYR A 732 -7.62 24.19 -4.29
C TYR A 732 -8.90 23.68 -4.96
N LYS A 733 -8.83 22.56 -5.67
CA LYS A 733 -10.02 21.95 -6.25
C LYS A 733 -10.99 21.46 -5.18
N SER A 734 -10.49 20.76 -4.17
CA SER A 734 -11.32 20.26 -3.06
C SER A 734 -11.97 21.39 -2.27
N PHE A 735 -11.22 22.45 -1.97
CA PHE A 735 -11.79 23.63 -1.31
C PHE A 735 -12.83 24.32 -2.17
N ALA A 736 -12.56 24.50 -3.47
CA ALA A 736 -13.52 25.11 -4.38
C ALA A 736 -14.82 24.30 -4.43
N TYR A 737 -14.71 22.99 -4.59
CA TYR A 737 -15.85 22.09 -4.57
C TYR A 737 -16.68 22.25 -3.28
N GLU A 738 -16.05 22.19 -2.10
CA GLU A 738 -16.75 22.28 -0.81
C GLU A 738 -17.32 23.67 -0.53
N ILE A 739 -16.63 24.74 -0.90
CA ILE A 739 -17.13 26.11 -0.70
C ILE A 739 -18.32 26.39 -1.60
N PHE A 740 -18.18 26.11 -2.90
CA PHE A 740 -19.17 26.47 -3.90
C PHE A 740 -20.45 25.60 -3.85
N LYS A 741 -20.39 24.40 -3.32
CA LYS A 741 -21.58 23.53 -3.17
C LYS A 741 -22.49 23.93 -1.98
N ARG A 742 -22.04 24.83 -1.09
CA ARG A 742 -22.73 25.09 0.19
C ARG A 742 -23.47 26.41 0.24
N ARG A 743 -22.98 27.40 -0.48
CA ARG A 743 -23.55 28.76 -0.37
C ARG A 743 -23.22 29.63 -1.58
N PRO A 744 -23.99 30.73 -1.80
CA PRO A 744 -23.61 31.76 -2.78
C PRO A 744 -22.20 32.26 -2.51
N SER A 745 -21.41 32.43 -3.57
CA SER A 745 -19.99 32.73 -3.45
C SER A 745 -19.51 33.66 -4.57
N ARG A 746 -18.29 34.19 -4.43
CA ARG A 746 -17.64 34.96 -5.49
C ARG A 746 -16.22 34.38 -5.70
N LEU A 747 -15.79 34.35 -6.95
CA LEU A 747 -14.41 33.98 -7.31
C LEU A 747 -13.81 35.11 -8.14
N ILE A 748 -12.62 35.57 -7.76
CA ILE A 748 -11.89 36.62 -8.46
C ILE A 748 -10.48 36.10 -8.74
N ALA A 749 -10.19 35.84 -10.02
CA ALA A 749 -8.89 35.33 -10.46
C ALA A 749 -8.07 36.44 -11.12
N PHE A 750 -7.05 36.91 -10.44
CA PHE A 750 -6.08 37.89 -10.93
C PHE A 750 -4.99 37.23 -11.78
N ASP A 751 -4.52 36.06 -11.34
CA ASP A 751 -3.55 35.22 -12.04
C ASP A 751 -3.80 33.76 -11.62
N GLY A 752 -3.33 32.82 -12.43
CA GLY A 752 -3.46 31.39 -12.10
C GLY A 752 -3.15 30.51 -13.30
N ASN A 753 -2.82 29.27 -13.01
CA ASN A 753 -2.57 28.23 -14.00
C ASN A 753 -3.68 27.16 -13.97
N ILE A 754 -3.35 25.89 -14.18
CA ILE A 754 -4.28 24.75 -14.15
C ILE A 754 -5.07 24.70 -12.84
N ALA A 755 -4.45 24.99 -11.69
CA ALA A 755 -5.16 25.00 -10.39
C ALA A 755 -6.25 26.08 -10.37
N GLY A 756 -5.94 27.28 -10.85
CA GLY A 756 -6.93 28.34 -11.00
C GLY A 756 -8.05 27.98 -11.99
N ALA A 757 -7.73 27.35 -13.11
CA ALA A 757 -8.72 26.87 -14.08
C ALA A 757 -9.67 25.83 -13.48
N ASN A 758 -9.16 24.92 -12.65
CA ASN A 758 -9.98 23.93 -11.95
C ASN A 758 -10.92 24.60 -10.94
N MET A 759 -10.45 25.61 -10.18
CA MET A 759 -11.31 26.36 -9.25
C MET A 759 -12.43 27.09 -9.98
N ILE A 760 -12.13 27.71 -11.12
CA ILE A 760 -13.15 28.39 -11.96
C ILE A 760 -14.16 27.36 -12.49
N GLN A 761 -13.71 26.16 -12.87
CA GLN A 761 -14.60 25.09 -13.33
C GLN A 761 -15.52 24.60 -12.21
N GLU A 762 -15.02 24.44 -10.99
CA GLU A 762 -15.86 24.06 -9.84
C GLU A 762 -16.86 25.15 -9.50
N ALA A 763 -16.46 26.41 -9.58
CA ALA A 763 -17.38 27.54 -9.41
C ALA A 763 -18.49 27.57 -10.46
N LYS A 764 -18.17 27.28 -11.73
CA LYS A 764 -19.14 27.16 -12.82
C LYS A 764 -20.14 26.03 -12.58
N ASN A 765 -19.65 24.88 -12.10
CA ASN A 765 -20.47 23.68 -11.87
C ASN A 765 -21.27 23.73 -10.55
N SER A 766 -21.16 24.81 -9.81
CA SER A 766 -21.85 24.98 -8.52
C SER A 766 -23.37 24.99 -8.66
N LYS A 767 -24.07 24.37 -7.72
CA LYS A 767 -25.52 24.46 -7.59
C LYS A 767 -25.97 25.80 -7.00
N TYR A 768 -25.09 26.53 -6.35
CA TYR A 768 -25.36 27.85 -5.79
C TYR A 768 -24.84 28.97 -6.70
N PRO A 769 -25.44 30.15 -6.68
CA PRO A 769 -24.96 31.28 -7.47
C PRO A 769 -23.51 31.61 -7.15
N CYS A 770 -22.65 31.57 -8.14
CA CYS A 770 -21.26 31.97 -8.03
C CYS A 770 -20.93 33.02 -9.08
N VAL A 771 -20.51 34.21 -8.65
CA VAL A 771 -20.10 35.31 -9.55
C VAL A 771 -18.60 35.14 -9.80
N ILE A 772 -18.23 34.90 -11.05
CA ILE A 772 -16.84 34.61 -11.46
C ILE A 772 -16.30 35.79 -12.25
N HIS A 773 -15.28 36.44 -11.70
CA HIS A 773 -14.50 37.47 -12.38
C HIS A 773 -13.06 36.95 -12.66
N VAL A 774 -12.61 37.09 -13.88
CA VAL A 774 -11.26 36.61 -14.28
C VAL A 774 -10.53 37.72 -15.03
N ASN A 775 -9.28 37.97 -14.65
CA ASN A 775 -8.43 38.89 -15.37
C ASN A 775 -8.16 38.37 -16.80
N SER A 776 -8.37 39.21 -17.82
CA SER A 776 -8.22 38.82 -19.21
C SER A 776 -6.82 38.27 -19.58
N ARG A 777 -5.80 38.59 -18.78
CA ARG A 777 -4.43 38.09 -18.93
C ARG A 777 -4.16 36.81 -18.10
N CYS A 778 -5.15 36.31 -17.35
CA CYS A 778 -4.98 35.13 -16.50
C CYS A 778 -4.66 33.89 -17.34
N LYS A 779 -3.57 33.20 -17.01
CA LYS A 779 -3.16 31.97 -17.72
C LYS A 779 -4.19 30.85 -17.61
N ALA A 780 -5.02 30.84 -16.56
CA ALA A 780 -6.10 29.88 -16.37
C ALA A 780 -7.11 29.89 -17.54
N LEU A 781 -7.39 31.06 -18.14
CA LEU A 781 -8.25 31.17 -19.31
C LEU A 781 -7.69 30.44 -20.54
N LYS A 782 -6.37 30.50 -20.73
CA LYS A 782 -5.70 29.85 -21.88
C LYS A 782 -5.72 28.32 -21.80
N VAL A 783 -5.87 27.76 -20.59
CA VAL A 783 -5.87 26.31 -20.37
C VAL A 783 -7.22 25.68 -20.71
N LYS A 784 -8.33 26.42 -20.52
CA LYS A 784 -9.71 25.94 -20.70
C LYS A 784 -10.62 26.97 -21.35
N ALA A 785 -10.10 27.76 -22.30
CA ALA A 785 -10.81 28.88 -22.91
C ALA A 785 -12.21 28.50 -23.40
N ASP A 786 -12.31 27.46 -24.21
CA ASP A 786 -13.58 27.02 -24.84
C ASP A 786 -14.65 26.56 -23.85
N SER A 787 -14.22 26.03 -22.70
CA SER A 787 -15.17 25.52 -21.69
C SER A 787 -15.67 26.58 -20.71
N LEU A 788 -15.08 27.76 -20.70
CA LEU A 788 -15.39 28.83 -19.74
C LEU A 788 -16.08 30.04 -20.40
N GLU A 789 -16.15 30.07 -21.73
CA GLU A 789 -16.77 31.16 -22.49
C GLU A 789 -18.25 31.34 -22.09
N GLY A 790 -18.66 32.56 -21.86
CA GLY A 790 -20.02 32.93 -21.45
C GLY A 790 -20.33 32.76 -19.95
N TYR A 791 -19.46 32.14 -19.15
CA TYR A 791 -19.66 31.91 -17.69
C TYR A 791 -18.83 32.85 -16.82
N VAL A 792 -17.80 33.47 -17.36
CA VAL A 792 -16.87 34.32 -16.61
C VAL A 792 -16.99 35.77 -17.07
N LYS A 793 -16.98 36.73 -16.14
CA LYS A 793 -16.85 38.17 -16.45
C LYS A 793 -15.36 38.48 -16.47
N LEU A 794 -14.89 38.95 -17.62
CA LEU A 794 -13.50 39.40 -17.80
C LEU A 794 -13.31 40.81 -17.24
N PHE A 795 -12.10 41.10 -16.74
CA PHE A 795 -11.65 42.41 -16.35
C PHE A 795 -10.20 42.70 -16.72
#